data_e9df6b50f0857d8d31b1a4946e9ddd83
#
_entry.id   e9df6b50f0857d8d31b1a4946e9ddd83
#
_cell.length_a   1.000
_cell.length_b   1.000
_cell.length_c   1.000
_cell.angle_alpha   90.00
_cell.angle_beta   90.00
_cell.angle_gamma   90.00
#
_symmetry.space_group_name_H-M   'P 1'
#
loop_
_entity.id
_entity.type
_entity.pdbx_description
1 polymer ?
#
loop_
_entity_poly.entity_id
_entity_poly.type
_entity_poly.pdbx_seq_one_letter_code
_entity_poly.pdbx_strand_id
1 'polypeptide(L)'
;MFLTNISVKIVLLATHAYSSGCTKMQISKISQALAVVLSVAATTAFAEDITKSSIEVITIEAPKLAQSDTALAEGNLVMPDVADWLKTVPGANINKNGPITGIAQYRGMFGERVAKNIGGQHIVSAGPNAMDAPLTYINPIMVKSVAVYRGIAPVSAGIDTLGGAIKVNLKKAEIDTGATLGGDLALSYNDINDASTFAGDLNISNENTGVLLYLTDQQGDDYQDGNGNTISSTQYNKQQYGADLRHQQDDWEIGLTWHHAETDESGTPALPMDIDYIESDRYSLDGKLQLSDWQLSWQLGYQDAVHGMDNFSQRVSMNTSMYRYNTTDAKTRNYKFLLSQGDWLFGLEGYDSDHNADISNPENAMFSIANFNQVKNQRNSAFVEWTPSSGKFSHTLGLRLKDNRADAAEVSSSMAMMNPNIKALRDEFNDADRDVSDTTFDLALNSEYQWSNALALNYAMAIKQRAPSYQERYLWMPMQATGGLADGKTYVGNINLDVETAYQINAGLSYQQDDFAIAPQFFYQKVDDYIQGTPSTDMRVKMVASMMGDDSPLTFDNIDATLYGVDMNWHYRLNEHFKLSGIVSYVKGERDDINDDLYRISPLNTRINLLYHYKNWQSNLAIHAYASQDKVSALNNEQASAGYAVVDWQVDYFVSSGLVVRLGANNLLDKQYSDHLGGVNRANGSDITVGEKVSAMGRNVYLAMDYQF
;
A
#
# COMPACT_ATOMS: atom_id res chain seq x y z
N MET A 1 -27.45 36.61 -1.59
CA MET A 1 -26.61 37.73 -2.07
C MET A 1 -25.11 37.58 -1.70
N PHE A 2 -24.72 36.78 -0.72
CA PHE A 2 -23.31 36.53 -0.36
C PHE A 2 -22.72 35.33 -1.17
N LEU A 3 -23.51 34.36 -1.55
CA LEU A 3 -23.08 33.14 -2.30
C LEU A 3 -22.86 33.43 -3.79
N THR A 4 -23.54 34.38 -4.41
CA THR A 4 -23.31 34.79 -5.80
C THR A 4 -21.96 35.47 -5.99
N ASN A 5 -21.39 36.09 -4.95
CA ASN A 5 -20.07 36.71 -5.00
C ASN A 5 -18.91 35.72 -4.86
N ILE A 6 -19.14 34.54 -4.29
CA ILE A 6 -18.11 33.49 -4.16
C ILE A 6 -17.97 32.73 -5.49
N SER A 7 -19.09 32.38 -6.15
CA SER A 7 -19.08 31.71 -7.46
C SER A 7 -18.38 32.56 -8.54
N VAL A 8 -18.58 33.88 -8.52
CA VAL A 8 -17.93 34.80 -9.46
C VAL A 8 -16.43 34.99 -9.17
N LYS A 9 -16.02 34.91 -7.90
CA LYS A 9 -14.59 35.00 -7.54
C LYS A 9 -13.82 33.72 -7.84
N ILE A 10 -14.44 32.54 -7.72
CA ILE A 10 -13.81 31.25 -8.10
C ILE A 10 -13.62 31.17 -9.62
N VAL A 11 -14.60 31.63 -10.40
CA VAL A 11 -14.48 31.73 -11.87
C VAL A 11 -13.44 32.79 -12.28
N LEU A 12 -13.30 33.88 -11.54
CA LEU A 12 -12.31 34.93 -11.81
C LEU A 12 -10.88 34.53 -11.39
N LEU A 13 -10.70 33.70 -10.39
CA LEU A 13 -9.39 33.10 -10.03
C LEU A 13 -8.93 32.08 -11.08
N ALA A 14 -9.85 31.29 -11.64
CA ALA A 14 -9.54 30.39 -12.73
C ALA A 14 -9.19 31.11 -14.04
N THR A 15 -9.72 32.35 -14.27
CA THR A 15 -9.40 33.15 -15.46
C THR A 15 -8.15 34.02 -15.30
N HIS A 16 -7.69 34.31 -14.08
CA HIS A 16 -6.45 35.08 -13.85
C HIS A 16 -5.19 34.22 -13.96
N ALA A 17 -5.27 32.90 -13.69
CA ALA A 17 -4.19 31.93 -13.96
C ALA A 17 -3.88 31.78 -15.47
N TYR A 18 -4.76 32.30 -16.34
CA TYR A 18 -4.64 32.22 -17.80
C TYR A 18 -3.70 33.26 -18.43
N SER A 19 -3.21 34.24 -17.67
CA SER A 19 -2.44 35.38 -18.22
C SER A 19 -0.94 35.34 -17.93
N SER A 20 -0.41 34.40 -17.19
CA SER A 20 1.01 34.23 -16.92
C SER A 20 1.52 32.93 -17.49
N GLY A 21 1.87 32.93 -18.75
CA GLY A 21 2.82 32.11 -19.52
C GLY A 21 3.13 30.67 -19.09
N CYS A 22 2.21 29.95 -18.51
CA CYS A 22 2.37 28.53 -18.21
C CYS A 22 1.80 27.68 -19.37
N THR A 23 2.54 26.68 -19.78
CA THR A 23 2.29 25.74 -20.88
C THR A 23 0.83 25.25 -20.92
N LYS A 24 0.26 25.18 -22.10
CA LYS A 24 -1.10 24.77 -22.41
C LYS A 24 -1.54 23.52 -21.63
N MET A 25 -2.25 23.72 -20.55
CA MET A 25 -3.03 22.68 -19.92
C MET A 25 -4.16 22.30 -20.89
N GLN A 26 -4.07 21.16 -21.53
CA GLN A 26 -5.20 20.57 -22.25
C GLN A 26 -6.20 20.12 -21.17
N ILE A 27 -7.18 20.99 -20.90
CA ILE A 27 -8.37 20.58 -20.15
C ILE A 27 -9.01 19.47 -20.95
N SER A 28 -8.96 18.24 -20.45
CA SER A 28 -9.50 17.08 -21.12
C SER A 28 -11.00 17.26 -21.37
N LYS A 29 -11.55 16.69 -22.43
CA LYS A 29 -12.99 16.75 -22.74
C LYS A 29 -13.84 16.19 -21.59
N ILE A 30 -13.25 15.39 -20.70
CA ILE A 30 -13.86 14.83 -19.49
C ILE A 30 -14.04 15.91 -18.41
N SER A 31 -13.07 16.82 -18.22
CA SER A 31 -13.21 17.96 -17.29
C SER A 31 -14.32 18.93 -17.71
N GLN A 32 -14.55 19.07 -19.03
CA GLN A 32 -15.66 19.89 -19.56
C GLN A 32 -17.02 19.21 -19.34
N ALA A 33 -17.10 17.89 -19.49
CA ALA A 33 -18.33 17.13 -19.23
C ALA A 33 -18.69 17.16 -17.72
N LEU A 34 -17.68 17.05 -16.83
CA LEU A 34 -17.89 17.11 -15.39
C LEU A 34 -18.33 18.51 -14.93
N ALA A 35 -17.80 19.59 -15.53
CA ALA A 35 -18.23 20.97 -15.25
C ALA A 35 -19.69 21.21 -15.65
N VAL A 36 -20.18 20.54 -16.68
CA VAL A 36 -21.60 20.59 -17.09
C VAL A 36 -22.48 19.83 -16.11
N VAL A 37 -22.04 18.65 -15.62
CA VAL A 37 -22.77 17.87 -14.61
C VAL A 37 -22.84 18.63 -13.29
N LEU A 38 -21.75 19.30 -12.86
CA LEU A 38 -21.70 20.13 -11.67
C LEU A 38 -22.62 21.36 -11.76
N SER A 39 -22.80 21.94 -12.94
CA SER A 39 -23.72 23.05 -13.13
C SER A 39 -25.19 22.63 -13.07
N VAL A 40 -25.53 21.39 -13.40
CA VAL A 40 -26.88 20.82 -13.30
C VAL A 40 -27.18 20.41 -11.84
N ALA A 41 -26.23 19.81 -11.13
CA ALA A 41 -26.39 19.42 -9.73
C ALA A 41 -26.58 20.64 -8.79
N ALA A 42 -25.87 21.75 -9.07
CA ALA A 42 -26.00 22.99 -8.31
C ALA A 42 -27.36 23.68 -8.45
N THR A 43 -28.15 23.35 -9.47
CA THR A 43 -29.50 23.93 -9.66
C THR A 43 -30.63 23.13 -9.00
N THR A 44 -30.40 21.88 -8.61
CA THR A 44 -31.39 21.03 -7.95
C THR A 44 -31.30 21.03 -6.40
N ALA A 45 -30.23 21.55 -5.82
CA ALA A 45 -29.98 21.53 -4.37
C ALA A 45 -30.72 22.63 -3.55
N PHE A 46 -31.67 23.38 -4.13
CA PHE A 46 -32.32 24.52 -3.45
C PHE A 46 -33.73 24.28 -2.93
N ALA A 47 -34.12 23.05 -2.66
CA ALA A 47 -35.38 22.82 -1.98
C ALA A 47 -35.42 21.47 -1.26
N GLU A 48 -34.95 21.45 0.00
CA GLU A 48 -35.57 20.59 1.00
C GLU A 48 -35.13 20.94 2.42
N ASP A 49 -36.10 20.88 3.34
CA ASP A 49 -35.97 21.20 4.75
C ASP A 49 -34.98 20.28 5.49
N ILE A 50 -34.10 20.87 6.27
CA ILE A 50 -33.08 20.19 7.07
C ILE A 50 -33.77 19.42 8.21
N THR A 51 -34.07 18.15 8.01
CA THR A 51 -34.28 17.22 9.11
C THR A 51 -32.90 16.63 9.51
N LYS A 52 -32.58 16.78 10.79
CA LYS A 52 -31.36 16.36 11.45
C LYS A 52 -30.84 15.01 10.98
N SER A 53 -29.85 15.01 10.10
CA SER A 53 -28.94 13.89 9.92
C SER A 53 -28.04 13.85 11.17
N SER A 54 -28.07 12.77 11.91
CA SER A 54 -27.12 12.53 12.99
C SER A 54 -25.75 12.31 12.35
N ILE A 55 -24.83 13.24 12.58
CA ILE A 55 -23.41 13.03 12.25
C ILE A 55 -22.99 11.78 13.01
N GLU A 56 -22.74 10.69 12.30
CA GLU A 56 -22.14 9.50 12.88
C GLU A 56 -20.72 9.85 13.30
N VAL A 57 -20.54 10.13 14.59
CA VAL A 57 -19.20 10.16 15.19
C VAL A 57 -18.71 8.73 15.14
N ILE A 58 -17.78 8.44 14.21
CA ILE A 58 -17.19 7.12 14.09
C ILE A 58 -16.45 6.83 15.40
N THR A 59 -17.09 6.05 16.22
CA THR A 59 -16.49 5.50 17.44
C THR A 59 -15.61 4.34 16.95
N ILE A 60 -14.29 4.48 17.04
CA ILE A 60 -13.39 3.34 16.90
C ILE A 60 -13.67 2.44 18.09
N GLU A 61 -14.54 1.46 17.92
CA GLU A 61 -14.74 0.41 18.92
C GLU A 61 -13.44 -0.39 19.02
N ALA A 62 -13.03 -0.75 20.25
CA ALA A 62 -11.87 -1.61 20.44
C ALA A 62 -12.13 -2.94 19.70
N PRO A 63 -11.33 -3.32 18.71
CA PRO A 63 -11.64 -4.47 17.88
C PRO A 63 -11.57 -5.75 18.68
N LYS A 64 -12.54 -6.64 18.47
CA LYS A 64 -12.41 -8.06 18.83
C LYS A 64 -11.24 -8.66 18.03
N LEU A 65 -10.57 -9.68 18.55
CA LEU A 65 -9.25 -10.14 18.07
C LEU A 65 -9.21 -10.70 16.65
N ALA A 66 -10.29 -11.14 16.11
CA ALA A 66 -10.39 -11.53 14.71
C ALA A 66 -10.78 -10.37 13.79
N GLN A 67 -10.86 -9.14 14.32
CA GLN A 67 -11.24 -7.97 13.56
C GLN A 67 -10.01 -7.16 13.17
N SER A 68 -10.00 -6.75 11.92
CA SER A 68 -9.07 -5.79 11.38
C SER A 68 -9.21 -4.44 12.09
N ASP A 69 -8.12 -3.82 12.47
CA ASP A 69 -8.10 -2.40 12.78
C ASP A 69 -8.33 -1.64 11.48
N THR A 70 -9.34 -0.77 11.45
CA THR A 70 -9.80 -0.13 10.23
C THR A 70 -9.43 1.34 10.27
N ALA A 71 -8.59 1.78 9.33
CA ALA A 71 -8.41 3.18 9.02
C ALA A 71 -9.50 3.57 8.02
N LEU A 72 -10.33 4.55 8.37
CA LEU A 72 -11.35 5.07 7.48
C LEU A 72 -10.72 6.10 6.53
N ALA A 73 -11.14 6.05 5.29
CA ALA A 73 -10.64 6.94 4.24
C ALA A 73 -11.18 8.38 4.36
N GLU A 74 -12.14 8.62 5.25
CA GLU A 74 -12.81 9.90 5.36
C GLU A 74 -11.83 11.05 5.64
N GLY A 75 -11.72 11.97 4.70
CA GLY A 75 -11.03 13.23 4.83
C GLY A 75 -9.51 13.22 4.59
N ASN A 76 -8.89 12.16 4.08
CA ASN A 76 -7.44 12.07 3.87
C ASN A 76 -7.02 12.03 2.39
N LEU A 77 -7.70 12.76 1.51
CA LEU A 77 -7.30 12.89 0.09
C LEU A 77 -6.07 13.79 -0.12
N VAL A 78 -5.50 14.31 0.95
CA VAL A 78 -4.28 15.14 0.93
C VAL A 78 -3.01 14.33 0.62
N MET A 79 -3.05 13.00 0.82
CA MET A 79 -1.90 12.12 0.60
C MET A 79 -2.01 11.41 -0.75
N PRO A 80 -0.93 11.41 -1.57
CA PRO A 80 -0.94 10.77 -2.89
C PRO A 80 -0.90 9.24 -2.84
N ASP A 81 -0.53 8.66 -1.70
CA ASP A 81 -0.33 7.23 -1.53
C ASP A 81 -1.25 6.67 -0.42
N VAL A 82 -2.15 5.75 -0.78
CA VAL A 82 -3.05 5.05 0.16
C VAL A 82 -2.28 4.29 1.25
N ALA A 83 -1.05 3.87 0.98
CA ALA A 83 -0.20 3.20 1.96
C ALA A 83 0.07 4.06 3.21
N ASP A 84 0.07 5.39 3.11
CA ASP A 84 0.31 6.28 4.25
C ASP A 84 -0.70 6.09 5.39
N TRP A 85 -1.92 5.62 5.10
CA TRP A 85 -2.93 5.31 6.14
C TRP A 85 -2.50 4.18 7.07
N LEU A 86 -1.62 3.28 6.62
CA LEU A 86 -1.10 2.19 7.47
C LEU A 86 -0.36 2.72 8.70
N LYS A 87 0.24 3.91 8.64
CA LYS A 87 0.88 4.56 9.80
C LYS A 87 -0.09 4.91 10.94
N THR A 88 -1.40 4.81 10.72
CA THR A 88 -2.43 5.02 11.75
C THR A 88 -2.83 3.73 12.46
N VAL A 89 -2.36 2.58 12.00
CA VAL A 89 -2.69 1.26 12.53
C VAL A 89 -1.53 0.72 13.38
N PRO A 90 -1.79 0.23 14.62
CA PRO A 90 -0.74 -0.32 15.46
C PRO A 90 -0.02 -1.50 14.80
N GLY A 91 1.31 -1.51 14.83
CA GLY A 91 2.15 -2.53 14.22
C GLY A 91 2.33 -2.42 12.70
N ALA A 92 1.52 -1.59 12.02
CA ALA A 92 1.66 -1.34 10.60
C ALA A 92 2.55 -0.12 10.31
N ASN A 93 3.21 -0.13 9.17
CA ASN A 93 4.05 0.95 8.69
C ASN A 93 4.24 0.84 7.16
N ILE A 94 5.09 1.68 6.58
CA ILE A 94 5.44 1.64 5.16
C ILE A 94 6.94 1.83 4.97
N ASN A 95 7.53 1.10 4.03
CA ASN A 95 8.85 1.40 3.48
C ASN A 95 8.65 2.31 2.27
N LYS A 96 9.23 3.51 2.28
CA LYS A 96 8.95 4.54 1.28
C LYS A 96 10.22 4.90 0.52
N ASN A 97 10.22 4.68 -0.80
CA ASN A 97 11.35 5.00 -1.70
C ASN A 97 11.08 6.27 -2.53
N GLY A 98 9.87 6.82 -2.48
CA GLY A 98 9.40 8.01 -3.16
C GLY A 98 7.98 8.39 -2.72
N PRO A 99 7.37 9.46 -3.25
CA PRO A 99 6.08 9.99 -2.78
C PRO A 99 4.92 9.01 -2.93
N ILE A 100 4.96 8.14 -3.95
CA ILE A 100 3.87 7.21 -4.31
C ILE A 100 4.31 5.73 -4.28
N THR A 101 5.45 5.41 -3.69
CA THR A 101 6.07 4.07 -3.72
C THR A 101 6.06 3.40 -2.34
N GLY A 102 4.94 3.48 -1.64
CA GLY A 102 4.78 2.93 -0.29
C GLY A 102 4.62 1.40 -0.28
N ILE A 103 5.63 0.68 0.20
CA ILE A 103 5.58 -0.77 0.39
C ILE A 103 5.02 -1.05 1.79
N ALA A 104 3.88 -1.71 1.85
CA ALA A 104 3.22 -2.06 3.10
C ALA A 104 4.09 -2.93 4.01
N GLN A 105 4.14 -2.57 5.29
CA GLN A 105 4.84 -3.30 6.34
C GLN A 105 3.90 -3.60 7.50
N TYR A 106 4.01 -4.78 8.09
CA TYR A 106 3.34 -5.13 9.33
C TYR A 106 4.30 -5.93 10.23
N ARG A 107 4.49 -5.48 11.48
CA ARG A 107 5.38 -6.09 12.48
C ARG A 107 6.78 -6.43 11.94
N GLY A 108 7.37 -5.52 11.17
CA GLY A 108 8.71 -5.66 10.57
C GLY A 108 8.76 -6.48 9.27
N MET A 109 7.71 -7.19 8.91
CA MET A 109 7.62 -7.91 7.63
C MET A 109 6.99 -7.06 6.54
N PHE A 110 7.49 -7.15 5.31
CA PHE A 110 7.06 -6.35 4.17
C PHE A 110 7.14 -7.14 2.85
N GLY A 111 6.75 -6.50 1.75
CA GLY A 111 6.77 -7.11 0.42
C GLY A 111 5.78 -8.27 0.30
N GLU A 112 6.23 -9.38 -0.27
CA GLU A 112 5.38 -10.56 -0.52
C GLU A 112 5.04 -11.38 0.74
N ARG A 113 5.62 -11.04 1.91
CA ARG A 113 5.23 -11.64 3.19
C ARG A 113 3.93 -11.09 3.77
N VAL A 114 3.51 -9.91 3.33
CA VAL A 114 2.26 -9.27 3.76
C VAL A 114 1.24 -9.37 2.63
N ALA A 115 0.16 -10.11 2.84
CA ALA A 115 -0.90 -10.23 1.85
C ALA A 115 -1.62 -8.89 1.66
N LYS A 116 -1.83 -8.49 0.42
CA LYS A 116 -2.57 -7.28 0.02
C LYS A 116 -3.79 -7.69 -0.78
N ASN A 117 -4.96 -7.64 -0.15
CA ASN A 117 -6.24 -7.91 -0.79
C ASN A 117 -6.95 -6.58 -1.10
N ILE A 118 -7.04 -6.23 -2.36
CA ILE A 118 -7.58 -4.94 -2.83
C ILE A 118 -8.87 -5.19 -3.60
N GLY A 119 -10.00 -4.79 -3.02
CA GLY A 119 -11.31 -5.05 -3.61
C GLY A 119 -11.58 -6.55 -3.84
N GLY A 120 -10.94 -7.42 -3.07
CA GLY A 120 -11.05 -8.88 -3.19
C GLY A 120 -10.00 -9.55 -4.09
N GLN A 121 -9.17 -8.76 -4.81
CA GLN A 121 -8.16 -9.26 -5.76
C GLN A 121 -6.75 -9.21 -5.16
N HIS A 122 -5.88 -10.07 -5.65
CA HIS A 122 -4.43 -9.95 -5.52
C HIS A 122 -3.92 -9.06 -6.65
N ILE A 123 -3.29 -7.94 -6.30
CA ILE A 123 -2.71 -6.97 -7.23
C ILE A 123 -1.19 -7.14 -7.20
N VAL A 124 -0.57 -7.19 -8.36
CA VAL A 124 0.89 -7.31 -8.51
C VAL A 124 1.50 -6.01 -9.01
N SER A 125 2.76 -5.79 -8.64
CA SER A 125 3.61 -4.78 -9.28
C SER A 125 3.98 -5.21 -10.69
N ALA A 126 3.99 -4.32 -11.67
CA ALA A 126 4.54 -4.59 -12.99
C ALA A 126 6.07 -4.68 -12.92
N GLY A 127 6.69 -3.82 -12.13
CA GLY A 127 8.14 -3.74 -11.99
C GLY A 127 8.73 -4.60 -10.87
N PRO A 128 9.93 -5.20 -11.06
CA PRO A 128 10.57 -6.03 -10.05
C PRO A 128 11.14 -5.23 -8.88
N ASN A 129 11.17 -3.90 -8.96
CA ASN A 129 11.77 -2.99 -7.98
C ASN A 129 10.76 -2.40 -6.99
N ALA A 130 9.49 -2.82 -7.06
CA ALA A 130 8.37 -2.32 -6.23
C ALA A 130 8.25 -0.77 -6.21
N MET A 131 8.55 -0.11 -7.34
CA MET A 131 8.30 1.32 -7.54
C MET A 131 6.81 1.59 -7.75
N ASP A 132 6.08 0.59 -8.17
CA ASP A 132 4.65 0.50 -8.38
C ASP A 132 4.01 -0.50 -7.40
N ALA A 133 4.25 -0.34 -6.10
CA ALA A 133 3.71 -1.19 -5.06
C ALA A 133 2.16 -1.30 -5.18
N PRO A 134 1.53 -2.46 -4.82
CA PRO A 134 0.10 -2.69 -5.08
C PRO A 134 -0.86 -1.61 -4.59
N LEU A 135 -0.54 -0.89 -3.50
CA LEU A 135 -1.36 0.21 -2.99
C LEU A 135 -1.31 1.47 -3.87
N THR A 136 -0.29 1.62 -4.71
CA THR A 136 -0.16 2.73 -5.68
C THR A 136 -1.27 2.71 -6.74
N TYR A 137 -1.78 1.52 -7.10
CA TYR A 137 -2.85 1.34 -8.08
C TYR A 137 -4.26 1.64 -7.56
N ILE A 138 -4.39 2.20 -6.34
CA ILE A 138 -5.69 2.45 -5.73
C ILE A 138 -6.05 3.93 -5.82
N ASN A 139 -7.27 4.18 -6.30
CA ASN A 139 -7.87 5.50 -6.26
C ASN A 139 -8.33 5.83 -4.83
N PRO A 140 -7.79 6.88 -4.16
CA PRO A 140 -8.14 7.20 -2.78
C PRO A 140 -9.64 7.45 -2.54
N ILE A 141 -10.35 8.09 -3.48
CA ILE A 141 -11.80 8.36 -3.33
C ILE A 141 -12.62 7.06 -3.34
N MET A 142 -12.10 6.00 -3.94
CA MET A 142 -12.75 4.70 -3.98
C MET A 142 -12.51 3.85 -2.74
N VAL A 143 -11.60 4.25 -1.86
CA VAL A 143 -11.33 3.48 -0.64
C VAL A 143 -12.42 3.75 0.39
N LYS A 144 -13.20 2.71 0.70
CA LYS A 144 -14.15 2.73 1.81
C LYS A 144 -13.42 2.54 3.15
N SER A 145 -12.45 1.62 3.19
CA SER A 145 -11.62 1.38 4.37
C SER A 145 -10.35 0.61 4.03
N VAL A 146 -9.30 0.84 4.81
CA VAL A 146 -8.10 0.01 4.86
C VAL A 146 -8.09 -0.73 6.18
N ALA A 147 -8.06 -2.04 6.15
CA ALA A 147 -8.13 -2.89 7.33
C ALA A 147 -6.85 -3.75 7.42
N VAL A 148 -6.25 -3.80 8.60
CA VAL A 148 -5.10 -4.66 8.91
C VAL A 148 -5.55 -5.72 9.91
N TYR A 149 -5.32 -7.00 9.61
CA TYR A 149 -5.56 -8.06 10.57
C TYR A 149 -4.50 -8.02 11.66
N ARG A 150 -4.88 -7.52 12.83
CA ARG A 150 -3.99 -7.46 13.99
C ARG A 150 -3.83 -8.85 14.61
N GLY A 151 -2.61 -9.19 15.00
CA GLY A 151 -2.30 -10.54 15.47
C GLY A 151 -2.04 -11.49 14.30
N ILE A 152 -2.60 -12.67 14.37
CA ILE A 152 -2.45 -13.70 13.33
C ILE A 152 -3.64 -13.60 12.37
N ALA A 153 -3.37 -13.30 11.11
CA ALA A 153 -4.41 -13.26 10.09
C ALA A 153 -5.09 -14.63 9.93
N PRO A 154 -6.43 -14.72 9.88
CA PRO A 154 -7.13 -15.97 9.61
C PRO A 154 -6.76 -16.49 8.21
N VAL A 155 -7.00 -17.76 7.95
CA VAL A 155 -6.67 -18.34 6.64
C VAL A 155 -7.49 -17.75 5.49
N SER A 156 -8.67 -17.21 5.77
CA SER A 156 -9.53 -16.52 4.80
C SER A 156 -9.01 -15.13 4.37
N ALA A 157 -7.99 -14.59 5.06
CA ALA A 157 -7.48 -13.24 4.79
C ALA A 157 -6.67 -13.13 3.48
N GLY A 158 -6.12 -14.22 2.97
CA GLY A 158 -5.36 -14.26 1.71
C GLY A 158 -4.41 -15.45 1.63
N ILE A 159 -3.68 -15.54 0.51
CA ILE A 159 -2.80 -16.69 0.22
C ILE A 159 -1.49 -16.60 1.01
N ASP A 160 -0.77 -15.47 0.91
CA ASP A 160 0.55 -15.30 1.52
C ASP A 160 0.47 -14.35 2.72
N THR A 161 0.04 -14.87 3.87
CA THR A 161 -0.23 -14.12 5.10
C THR A 161 0.82 -14.36 6.20
N LEU A 162 2.04 -14.78 5.83
CA LEU A 162 3.11 -15.08 6.79
C LEU A 162 3.44 -13.85 7.66
N GLY A 163 3.57 -12.67 7.07
CA GLY A 163 3.81 -11.40 7.77
C GLY A 163 2.54 -10.62 8.12
N GLY A 164 1.33 -11.19 7.88
CA GLY A 164 0.05 -10.53 8.12
C GLY A 164 -0.75 -10.28 6.85
N ALA A 165 -1.89 -9.58 6.98
CA ALA A 165 -2.75 -9.26 5.84
C ALA A 165 -3.36 -7.87 5.95
N ILE A 166 -3.43 -7.19 4.81
CA ILE A 166 -4.06 -5.89 4.62
C ILE A 166 -5.19 -6.07 3.61
N LYS A 167 -6.37 -5.58 3.98
CA LYS A 167 -7.55 -5.59 3.13
C LYS A 167 -7.97 -4.17 2.83
N VAL A 168 -8.03 -3.81 1.56
CA VAL A 168 -8.59 -2.55 1.10
C VAL A 168 -9.99 -2.82 0.57
N ASN A 169 -10.98 -2.30 1.27
CA ASN A 169 -12.37 -2.33 0.82
C ASN A 169 -12.61 -1.12 -0.07
N LEU A 170 -13.09 -1.35 -1.27
CA LEU A 170 -13.43 -0.29 -2.23
C LEU A 170 -14.93 0.02 -2.17
N LYS A 171 -15.30 1.27 -2.49
CA LYS A 171 -16.69 1.64 -2.75
C LYS A 171 -17.21 0.81 -3.91
N LYS A 172 -18.48 0.47 -3.85
CA LYS A 172 -19.22 -0.23 -4.90
C LYS A 172 -20.47 0.58 -5.20
N ALA A 173 -21.02 0.42 -6.41
CA ALA A 173 -22.28 1.05 -6.74
C ALA A 173 -23.36 0.67 -5.71
N GLU A 174 -24.01 1.66 -5.15
CA GLU A 174 -25.11 1.48 -4.22
C GLU A 174 -26.40 1.23 -5.00
N ILE A 175 -27.28 0.43 -4.45
CA ILE A 175 -28.62 0.13 -4.97
C ILE A 175 -29.62 0.60 -3.91
N ASP A 176 -30.57 1.46 -4.28
CA ASP A 176 -31.53 2.06 -3.36
C ASP A 176 -32.98 1.80 -3.83
N THR A 177 -33.94 1.97 -2.90
CA THR A 177 -35.38 1.70 -3.11
C THR A 177 -36.09 2.64 -4.08
N GLY A 178 -35.37 3.61 -4.66
CA GLY A 178 -35.87 4.55 -5.66
C GLY A 178 -34.79 4.96 -6.67
N ALA A 179 -35.15 5.79 -7.65
CA ALA A 179 -34.16 6.42 -8.50
C ALA A 179 -33.41 7.49 -7.69
N THR A 180 -32.15 7.23 -7.36
CA THR A 180 -31.30 8.13 -6.59
C THR A 180 -30.07 8.56 -7.37
N LEU A 181 -29.62 9.78 -7.06
CA LEU A 181 -28.38 10.35 -7.54
C LEU A 181 -27.63 10.85 -6.31
N GLY A 182 -26.41 10.38 -6.10
CA GLY A 182 -25.56 10.81 -5.00
C GLY A 182 -24.08 10.70 -5.39
N GLY A 183 -23.22 11.25 -4.58
CA GLY A 183 -21.77 11.16 -4.83
C GLY A 183 -20.96 12.05 -3.91
N ASP A 184 -19.66 11.94 -4.05
CA ASP A 184 -18.67 12.70 -3.30
C ASP A 184 -17.80 13.51 -4.25
N LEU A 185 -17.46 14.73 -3.84
CA LEU A 185 -16.47 15.59 -4.50
C LEU A 185 -15.45 16.02 -3.47
N ALA A 186 -14.17 15.95 -3.82
CA ALA A 186 -13.08 16.36 -2.96
C ALA A 186 -12.06 17.18 -3.72
N LEU A 187 -11.60 18.25 -3.07
CA LEU A 187 -10.56 19.14 -3.57
C LEU A 187 -9.54 19.34 -2.46
N SER A 188 -8.26 19.33 -2.79
CA SER A 188 -7.22 19.73 -1.85
C SER A 188 -6.07 20.47 -2.55
N TYR A 189 -5.39 21.30 -1.76
CA TYR A 189 -4.16 21.99 -2.15
C TYR A 189 -3.18 22.00 -0.99
N ASN A 190 -1.90 21.73 -1.29
CA ASN A 190 -0.77 21.72 -0.36
C ASN A 190 0.26 22.74 -0.79
N ASP A 191 0.78 23.53 0.14
CA ASP A 191 1.71 24.64 -0.18
C ASP A 191 3.15 24.20 -0.35
N ILE A 192 3.58 23.10 0.30
CA ILE A 192 4.99 22.68 0.35
C ILE A 192 5.54 22.18 -0.99
N ASN A 193 4.68 21.71 -1.87
CA ASN A 193 5.01 21.16 -3.19
C ASN A 193 3.96 21.52 -4.24
N ASP A 194 3.21 22.59 -4.05
CA ASP A 194 2.12 23.05 -4.92
C ASP A 194 1.15 21.93 -5.33
N ALA A 195 1.02 20.89 -4.46
CA ALA A 195 0.24 19.74 -4.81
C ALA A 195 -1.25 20.04 -4.79
N SER A 196 -1.95 19.48 -5.78
CA SER A 196 -3.39 19.56 -5.89
C SER A 196 -4.02 18.20 -6.12
N THR A 197 -5.19 18.01 -5.52
CA THR A 197 -6.03 16.83 -5.76
C THR A 197 -7.42 17.28 -6.16
N PHE A 198 -7.93 16.72 -7.23
CA PHE A 198 -9.35 16.72 -7.60
C PHE A 198 -9.85 15.28 -7.61
N ALA A 199 -10.90 15.00 -6.87
CA ALA A 199 -11.51 13.67 -6.89
C ALA A 199 -13.02 13.77 -6.86
N GLY A 200 -13.70 12.84 -7.52
CA GLY A 200 -15.14 12.78 -7.52
C GLY A 200 -15.67 11.39 -7.83
N ASP A 201 -16.79 11.06 -7.23
CA ASP A 201 -17.59 9.90 -7.62
C ASP A 201 -19.07 10.29 -7.80
N LEU A 202 -19.79 9.50 -8.59
CA LEU A 202 -21.19 9.68 -8.89
C LEU A 202 -21.88 8.33 -8.90
N ASN A 203 -22.81 8.12 -7.98
CA ASN A 203 -23.66 6.94 -7.92
C ASN A 203 -25.06 7.24 -8.48
N ILE A 204 -25.48 6.44 -9.45
CA ILE A 204 -26.83 6.49 -10.05
C ILE A 204 -27.47 5.13 -9.80
N SER A 205 -28.61 5.09 -9.14
CA SER A 205 -29.23 3.82 -8.78
C SER A 205 -30.75 3.81 -8.91
N ASN A 206 -31.30 2.62 -8.90
CA ASN A 206 -32.70 2.30 -8.74
C ASN A 206 -32.83 1.05 -7.86
N GLU A 207 -34.05 0.50 -7.72
CA GLU A 207 -34.37 -0.64 -6.85
C GLU A 207 -33.52 -1.90 -7.09
N ASN A 208 -32.95 -2.07 -8.28
CA ASN A 208 -32.24 -3.29 -8.64
C ASN A 208 -30.84 -3.06 -9.22
N THR A 209 -30.54 -1.83 -9.67
CA THR A 209 -29.30 -1.57 -10.40
C THR A 209 -28.66 -0.27 -9.91
N GLY A 210 -27.36 -0.31 -9.67
CA GLY A 210 -26.53 0.84 -9.38
C GLY A 210 -25.36 0.96 -10.35
N VAL A 211 -24.97 2.19 -10.65
CA VAL A 211 -23.76 2.53 -11.42
C VAL A 211 -22.99 3.57 -10.64
N LEU A 212 -21.73 3.30 -10.34
CA LEU A 212 -20.79 4.22 -9.75
C LEU A 212 -19.74 4.58 -10.78
N LEU A 213 -19.53 5.87 -11.02
CA LEU A 213 -18.44 6.42 -11.83
C LEU A 213 -17.52 7.22 -10.93
N TYR A 214 -16.21 7.19 -11.17
CA TYR A 214 -15.25 7.91 -10.35
C TYR A 214 -14.02 8.36 -11.12
N LEU A 215 -13.42 9.43 -10.63
CA LEU A 215 -12.21 10.04 -11.17
C LEU A 215 -11.39 10.67 -10.04
N THR A 216 -10.06 10.54 -10.10
CA THR A 216 -9.11 11.31 -9.30
C THR A 216 -7.97 11.79 -10.18
N ASP A 217 -7.58 13.04 -9.98
CA ASP A 217 -6.40 13.68 -10.56
C ASP A 217 -5.56 14.25 -9.42
N GLN A 218 -4.29 13.86 -9.34
CA GLN A 218 -3.37 14.25 -8.27
C GLN A 218 -2.02 14.61 -8.88
N GLN A 219 -1.52 15.78 -8.56
CA GLN A 219 -0.20 16.24 -8.98
C GLN A 219 0.50 16.97 -7.85
N GLY A 220 1.81 16.98 -7.86
CA GLY A 220 2.63 17.75 -6.93
C GLY A 220 4.06 17.85 -7.43
N ASP A 221 4.66 19.01 -7.19
CA ASP A 221 6.06 19.28 -7.51
C ASP A 221 7.01 18.68 -6.45
N ASP A 222 8.31 18.85 -6.60
CA ASP A 222 9.30 18.50 -5.61
C ASP A 222 9.05 19.23 -4.28
N TYR A 223 9.03 18.50 -3.16
CA TYR A 223 8.79 19.11 -1.85
C TYR A 223 10.05 19.71 -1.24
N GLN A 224 9.87 20.58 -0.25
CA GLN A 224 10.95 21.12 0.58
C GLN A 224 11.04 20.37 1.92
N ASP A 225 12.26 20.21 2.43
CA ASP A 225 12.52 19.69 3.77
C ASP A 225 12.36 20.77 4.86
N GLY A 226 12.51 20.42 6.14
CA GLY A 226 12.38 21.36 7.26
C GLY A 226 13.47 22.44 7.33
N ASN A 227 14.49 22.39 6.50
CA ASN A 227 15.49 23.45 6.32
C ASN A 227 15.21 24.34 5.09
N GLY A 228 14.16 24.05 4.33
CA GLY A 228 13.79 24.75 3.10
C GLY A 228 14.58 24.30 1.88
N ASN A 229 15.27 23.16 1.92
CA ASN A 229 15.94 22.61 0.76
C ASN A 229 14.92 21.82 -0.08
N THR A 230 14.88 22.04 -1.39
CA THR A 230 14.10 21.24 -2.31
C THR A 230 14.70 19.84 -2.43
N ILE A 231 13.87 18.81 -2.33
CA ILE A 231 14.25 17.41 -2.46
C ILE A 231 13.85 16.94 -3.85
N SER A 232 14.83 16.87 -4.74
CA SER A 232 14.62 16.49 -6.15
C SER A 232 14.11 15.06 -6.30
N SER A 233 13.40 14.81 -7.40
CA SER A 233 12.75 13.52 -7.71
C SER A 233 11.70 13.12 -6.67
N THR A 234 10.90 14.09 -6.21
CA THR A 234 9.76 13.86 -5.32
C THR A 234 8.45 14.37 -5.89
N GLN A 235 8.44 14.88 -7.12
CA GLN A 235 7.24 15.21 -7.87
C GLN A 235 6.43 13.96 -8.24
N TYR A 236 5.13 14.16 -8.51
CA TYR A 236 4.24 13.09 -8.97
C TYR A 236 3.07 13.64 -9.80
N ASN A 237 2.58 12.81 -10.73
CA ASN A 237 1.39 13.08 -11.50
C ASN A 237 0.61 11.76 -11.68
N LYS A 238 -0.62 11.70 -11.16
CA LYS A 238 -1.46 10.49 -11.16
C LYS A 238 -2.87 10.80 -11.59
N GLN A 239 -3.42 9.99 -12.50
CA GLN A 239 -4.83 9.98 -12.84
C GLN A 239 -5.42 8.59 -12.66
N GLN A 240 -6.59 8.50 -12.06
CA GLN A 240 -7.27 7.23 -11.85
C GLN A 240 -8.77 7.42 -12.06
N TYR A 241 -9.39 6.54 -12.82
CA TYR A 241 -10.81 6.58 -13.08
C TYR A 241 -11.39 5.20 -13.34
N GLY A 242 -12.71 5.09 -13.27
CA GLY A 242 -13.36 3.81 -13.53
C GLY A 242 -14.85 3.83 -13.29
N ALA A 243 -15.42 2.63 -13.32
CA ALA A 243 -16.83 2.40 -13.14
C ALA A 243 -17.11 1.07 -12.43
N ASP A 244 -18.16 1.04 -11.62
CA ASP A 244 -18.73 -0.18 -11.04
C ASP A 244 -20.21 -0.24 -11.40
N LEU A 245 -20.65 -1.35 -11.99
CA LEU A 245 -22.04 -1.65 -12.31
C LEU A 245 -22.51 -2.82 -11.45
N ARG A 246 -23.63 -2.67 -10.74
CA ARG A 246 -24.22 -3.72 -9.94
C ARG A 246 -25.67 -3.93 -10.28
N HIS A 247 -26.08 -5.21 -10.25
CA HIS A 247 -27.47 -5.60 -10.34
C HIS A 247 -27.76 -6.63 -9.25
N GLN A 248 -28.86 -6.42 -8.54
CA GLN A 248 -29.33 -7.29 -7.46
C GLN A 248 -30.78 -7.66 -7.70
N GLN A 249 -31.12 -8.91 -7.45
CA GLN A 249 -32.48 -9.40 -7.47
C GLN A 249 -32.63 -10.52 -6.46
N ASP A 250 -33.58 -10.37 -5.51
CA ASP A 250 -33.93 -11.36 -4.47
C ASP A 250 -32.69 -12.05 -3.85
N ASP A 251 -32.35 -13.22 -4.35
CA ASP A 251 -31.32 -14.11 -3.80
C ASP A 251 -29.92 -13.96 -4.47
N TRP A 252 -29.75 -13.07 -5.42
CA TRP A 252 -28.45 -12.92 -6.11
C TRP A 252 -28.07 -11.47 -6.42
N GLU A 253 -26.77 -11.25 -6.44
CA GLU A 253 -26.11 -10.00 -6.82
C GLU A 253 -24.99 -10.30 -7.81
N ILE A 254 -24.82 -9.46 -8.84
CA ILE A 254 -23.69 -9.48 -9.75
C ILE A 254 -23.14 -8.07 -9.91
N GLY A 255 -21.82 -7.94 -9.97
CA GLY A 255 -21.11 -6.68 -10.16
C GLY A 255 -20.02 -6.81 -11.21
N LEU A 256 -19.85 -5.76 -12.00
CA LEU A 256 -18.75 -5.58 -12.94
C LEU A 256 -18.03 -4.27 -12.62
N THR A 257 -16.75 -4.35 -12.34
CA THR A 257 -15.89 -3.19 -12.05
C THR A 257 -14.81 -3.07 -13.12
N TRP A 258 -14.57 -1.86 -13.59
CA TRP A 258 -13.39 -1.47 -14.36
C TRP A 258 -12.67 -0.32 -13.67
N HIS A 259 -11.36 -0.38 -13.63
CA HIS A 259 -10.49 0.65 -13.05
C HIS A 259 -9.27 0.85 -13.93
N HIS A 260 -8.99 2.09 -14.25
CA HIS A 260 -7.78 2.53 -14.93
C HIS A 260 -6.95 3.42 -14.00
N ALA A 261 -5.64 3.17 -13.97
CA ALA A 261 -4.68 3.98 -13.24
C ALA A 261 -3.53 4.35 -14.16
N GLU A 262 -3.16 5.64 -14.18
CA GLU A 262 -2.06 6.20 -14.91
C GLU A 262 -1.20 7.05 -13.97
N THR A 263 0.11 6.95 -14.10
CA THR A 263 1.09 7.77 -13.38
C THR A 263 2.14 8.17 -14.39
N ASP A 264 2.37 9.47 -14.52
CA ASP A 264 3.40 10.05 -15.38
C ASP A 264 4.54 10.60 -14.52
N GLU A 265 5.75 10.62 -15.06
CA GLU A 265 6.96 11.32 -14.58
C GLU A 265 7.02 11.54 -13.05
N SER A 266 7.09 10.46 -12.29
CA SER A 266 7.13 10.54 -10.82
C SER A 266 8.49 10.17 -10.27
N GLY A 267 8.94 10.93 -9.26
CA GLY A 267 10.26 10.76 -8.69
C GLY A 267 10.36 9.61 -7.67
N THR A 268 11.55 9.01 -7.59
CA THR A 268 11.90 7.99 -6.59
C THR A 268 13.32 8.24 -6.05
N PRO A 269 13.50 9.23 -5.17
CA PRO A 269 14.83 9.76 -4.80
C PRO A 269 15.75 8.73 -4.13
N ALA A 270 15.19 7.64 -3.59
CA ALA A 270 15.97 6.56 -2.98
C ALA A 270 16.44 5.48 -3.97
N LEU A 271 15.91 5.45 -5.19
CA LEU A 271 16.19 4.42 -6.18
C LEU A 271 17.06 4.95 -7.32
N PRO A 272 17.75 4.09 -8.10
CA PRO A 272 18.63 4.52 -9.17
C PRO A 272 17.90 5.01 -10.44
N MET A 273 16.58 4.84 -10.52
CA MET A 273 15.73 5.26 -11.64
C MET A 273 14.51 5.98 -11.10
N ASP A 274 13.90 6.82 -11.93
CA ASP A 274 12.62 7.45 -11.70
C ASP A 274 11.53 6.82 -12.59
N ILE A 275 10.28 7.00 -12.23
CA ILE A 275 9.13 6.51 -12.98
C ILE A 275 8.93 7.43 -14.18
N ASP A 276 8.96 6.85 -15.38
CA ASP A 276 8.55 7.52 -16.62
C ASP A 276 7.03 7.42 -16.78
N TYR A 277 6.49 6.20 -16.69
CA TYR A 277 5.04 5.96 -16.64
C TYR A 277 4.69 4.68 -15.89
N ILE A 278 3.49 4.63 -15.36
CA ILE A 278 2.79 3.41 -14.92
C ILE A 278 1.39 3.47 -15.50
N GLU A 279 0.96 2.41 -16.19
CA GLU A 279 -0.41 2.25 -16.65
C GLU A 279 -0.97 0.91 -16.17
N SER A 280 -2.21 0.87 -15.71
CA SER A 280 -2.87 -0.37 -15.31
C SER A 280 -4.36 -0.34 -15.60
N ASP A 281 -4.84 -1.36 -16.29
CA ASP A 281 -6.25 -1.68 -16.41
C ASP A 281 -6.61 -2.88 -15.54
N ARG A 282 -7.66 -2.74 -14.73
CA ARG A 282 -8.15 -3.78 -13.86
C ARG A 282 -9.64 -4.00 -14.05
N TYR A 283 -10.01 -5.26 -14.17
CA TYR A 283 -11.38 -5.70 -14.31
C TYR A 283 -11.75 -6.68 -13.20
N SER A 284 -12.98 -6.59 -12.70
CA SER A 284 -13.52 -7.54 -11.73
C SER A 284 -14.95 -7.89 -12.08
N LEU A 285 -15.26 -9.16 -12.08
CA LEU A 285 -16.61 -9.69 -12.11
C LEU A 285 -16.86 -10.42 -10.80
N ASP A 286 -17.79 -9.95 -9.98
CA ASP A 286 -18.08 -10.54 -8.69
C ASP A 286 -19.58 -10.75 -8.48
N GLY A 287 -19.93 -11.64 -7.56
CA GLY A 287 -21.33 -11.89 -7.25
C GLY A 287 -21.55 -12.66 -5.98
N LYS A 288 -22.82 -12.70 -5.58
CA LYS A 288 -23.32 -13.47 -4.44
C LYS A 288 -24.58 -14.22 -4.86
N LEU A 289 -24.77 -15.40 -4.31
CA LEU A 289 -25.94 -16.22 -4.53
C LEU A 289 -26.35 -16.87 -3.20
N GLN A 290 -27.58 -16.66 -2.76
CA GLN A 290 -28.16 -17.35 -1.62
C GLN A 290 -28.77 -18.67 -2.08
N LEU A 291 -28.32 -19.78 -1.51
CA LEU A 291 -28.76 -21.13 -1.80
C LEU A 291 -29.33 -21.78 -0.54
N SER A 292 -30.55 -21.43 -0.17
CA SER A 292 -31.14 -21.78 1.14
C SER A 292 -30.25 -21.27 2.29
N ASP A 293 -29.70 -22.17 3.11
CA ASP A 293 -28.82 -21.82 4.25
C ASP A 293 -27.37 -21.54 3.87
N TRP A 294 -27.00 -21.76 2.59
CA TRP A 294 -25.67 -21.52 2.07
C TRP A 294 -25.60 -20.20 1.31
N GLN A 295 -24.50 -19.48 1.48
CA GLN A 295 -24.17 -18.33 0.65
C GLN A 295 -22.92 -18.62 -0.16
N LEU A 296 -23.04 -18.55 -1.47
CA LEU A 296 -21.91 -18.56 -2.40
C LEU A 296 -21.54 -17.12 -2.75
N SER A 297 -20.27 -16.74 -2.53
CA SER A 297 -19.70 -15.50 -3.04
C SER A 297 -18.55 -15.84 -3.97
N TRP A 298 -18.41 -15.10 -5.08
CA TRP A 298 -17.39 -15.38 -6.06
C TRP A 298 -16.84 -14.09 -6.66
N GLN A 299 -15.59 -14.15 -7.13
CA GLN A 299 -14.93 -13.05 -7.82
C GLN A 299 -13.94 -13.61 -8.84
N LEU A 300 -13.95 -13.01 -10.04
CA LEU A 300 -12.96 -13.20 -11.09
C LEU A 300 -12.33 -11.85 -11.38
N GLY A 301 -11.01 -11.80 -11.47
CA GLY A 301 -10.27 -10.57 -11.68
C GLY A 301 -9.23 -10.70 -12.78
N TYR A 302 -8.95 -9.61 -13.46
CA TYR A 302 -7.88 -9.46 -14.42
C TYR A 302 -7.21 -8.11 -14.24
N GLN A 303 -5.87 -8.09 -14.25
CA GLN A 303 -5.05 -6.89 -14.28
C GLN A 303 -4.07 -6.98 -15.45
N ASP A 304 -3.92 -5.90 -16.20
CA ASP A 304 -2.84 -5.65 -17.14
C ASP A 304 -2.10 -4.39 -16.67
N ALA A 305 -0.81 -4.48 -16.41
CA ALA A 305 -0.04 -3.36 -15.90
C ALA A 305 1.30 -3.27 -16.65
N VAL A 306 1.67 -2.06 -17.01
CA VAL A 306 2.95 -1.74 -17.63
C VAL A 306 3.64 -0.60 -16.88
N HIS A 307 4.97 -0.63 -16.84
CA HIS A 307 5.77 0.36 -16.15
C HIS A 307 7.07 0.66 -16.90
N GLY A 308 7.30 1.93 -17.20
CA GLY A 308 8.56 2.47 -17.71
C GLY A 308 9.31 3.22 -16.62
N MET A 309 10.63 3.04 -16.57
CA MET A 309 11.50 3.77 -15.65
C MET A 309 12.88 4.03 -16.26
N ASP A 310 13.50 5.15 -15.93
CA ASP A 310 14.81 5.50 -16.42
C ASP A 310 15.66 6.26 -15.39
N ASN A 311 16.96 6.41 -15.73
CA ASN A 311 17.92 7.12 -14.88
C ASN A 311 18.42 8.44 -15.48
N PHE A 312 17.68 9.03 -16.44
CA PHE A 312 18.18 10.18 -17.19
C PHE A 312 17.15 11.27 -17.49
N SER A 313 15.85 10.97 -17.56
CA SER A 313 14.81 11.97 -17.93
C SER A 313 14.63 13.03 -16.86
N GLN A 314 14.58 12.59 -15.60
CA GLN A 314 14.35 13.45 -14.42
C GLN A 314 15.64 13.75 -13.62
N ARG A 315 16.79 13.23 -14.07
CA ARG A 315 18.10 13.38 -13.41
C ARG A 315 19.14 13.91 -14.37
N VAL A 316 20.05 14.73 -13.85
CA VAL A 316 21.17 15.23 -14.66
C VAL A 316 22.16 14.07 -14.90
N SER A 317 22.12 13.48 -16.08
CA SER A 317 23.09 12.50 -16.54
C SER A 317 23.83 13.06 -17.74
N MET A 318 25.18 13.11 -17.67
CA MET A 318 26.02 13.64 -18.75
C MET A 318 26.58 12.56 -19.68
N ASN A 319 26.41 11.28 -19.33
CA ASN A 319 26.95 10.17 -20.09
C ASN A 319 25.90 9.25 -20.66
N THR A 320 25.55 9.45 -21.92
CA THR A 320 24.53 8.67 -22.62
C THR A 320 24.83 7.16 -22.68
N SER A 321 26.10 6.75 -22.56
CA SER A 321 26.44 5.33 -22.49
C SER A 321 25.95 4.63 -21.22
N MET A 322 25.65 5.42 -20.18
CA MET A 322 25.14 4.96 -18.89
C MET A 322 23.60 5.05 -18.80
N TYR A 323 22.92 5.54 -19.82
CA TYR A 323 21.48 5.56 -19.86
C TYR A 323 20.89 4.15 -19.77
N ARG A 324 19.91 3.99 -18.93
CA ARG A 324 19.12 2.75 -18.75
C ARG A 324 17.67 3.11 -18.74
N TYR A 325 16.94 2.46 -19.61
CA TYR A 325 15.50 2.48 -19.69
C TYR A 325 14.99 1.07 -19.43
N ASN A 326 14.19 0.90 -18.38
CA ASN A 326 13.62 -0.39 -18.02
C ASN A 326 12.12 -0.36 -18.34
N THR A 327 11.68 -1.31 -19.16
CA THR A 327 10.27 -1.54 -19.47
C THR A 327 9.85 -2.84 -18.81
N THR A 328 8.73 -2.80 -18.09
CA THR A 328 8.18 -3.99 -17.44
C THR A 328 6.70 -4.12 -17.74
N ASP A 329 6.21 -5.35 -17.80
CA ASP A 329 4.79 -5.66 -17.87
C ASP A 329 4.42 -6.83 -16.95
N ALA A 330 3.20 -6.79 -16.42
CA ALA A 330 2.62 -7.87 -15.65
C ALA A 330 1.14 -8.05 -15.98
N LYS A 331 0.74 -9.31 -16.19
CA LYS A 331 -0.65 -9.70 -16.40
C LYS A 331 -1.07 -10.68 -15.33
N THR A 332 -2.17 -10.39 -14.64
CA THR A 332 -2.62 -11.23 -13.53
C THR A 332 -4.07 -11.60 -13.71
N ARG A 333 -4.37 -12.88 -13.51
CA ARG A 333 -5.74 -13.42 -13.44
C ARG A 333 -5.98 -13.92 -12.04
N ASN A 334 -7.10 -13.52 -11.44
CA ASN A 334 -7.48 -13.86 -10.08
C ASN A 334 -8.81 -14.61 -10.08
N TYR A 335 -8.97 -15.57 -9.17
CA TYR A 335 -10.25 -16.15 -8.86
C TYR A 335 -10.43 -16.38 -7.36
N LYS A 336 -11.66 -16.23 -6.89
CA LYS A 336 -12.06 -16.51 -5.51
C LYS A 336 -13.49 -17.01 -5.46
N PHE A 337 -13.72 -18.12 -4.75
CA PHE A 337 -15.04 -18.68 -4.48
C PHE A 337 -15.12 -18.98 -2.98
N LEU A 338 -16.14 -18.46 -2.34
CA LEU A 338 -16.41 -18.64 -0.91
C LEU A 338 -17.79 -19.24 -0.73
N LEU A 339 -17.87 -20.32 0.04
CA LEU A 339 -19.11 -20.96 0.41
C LEU A 339 -19.24 -20.92 1.94
N SER A 340 -20.25 -20.24 2.46
CA SER A 340 -20.48 -20.11 3.90
C SER A 340 -21.82 -20.67 4.33
N GLN A 341 -21.84 -21.31 5.53
CA GLN A 341 -23.03 -21.76 6.20
C GLN A 341 -22.79 -21.77 7.72
N GLY A 342 -23.59 -21.02 8.49
CA GLY A 342 -23.41 -20.89 9.94
C GLY A 342 -21.97 -20.47 10.29
N ASP A 343 -21.30 -21.28 11.09
CA ASP A 343 -19.92 -21.04 11.53
C ASP A 343 -18.84 -21.51 10.54
N TRP A 344 -19.21 -22.05 9.38
CA TRP A 344 -18.27 -22.63 8.41
C TRP A 344 -18.09 -21.74 7.20
N LEU A 345 -16.83 -21.59 6.81
CA LEU A 345 -16.42 -20.94 5.57
C LEU A 345 -15.46 -21.87 4.80
N PHE A 346 -15.81 -22.17 3.57
CA PHE A 346 -14.96 -22.89 2.63
C PHE A 346 -14.54 -21.95 1.52
N GLY A 347 -13.28 -22.01 1.09
CA GLY A 347 -12.78 -21.16 0.04
C GLY A 347 -11.87 -21.87 -0.94
N LEU A 348 -11.99 -21.44 -2.20
CA LEU A 348 -11.04 -21.71 -3.28
C LEU A 348 -10.59 -20.36 -3.82
N GLU A 349 -9.30 -20.10 -3.82
CA GLU A 349 -8.77 -18.85 -4.40
C GLU A 349 -7.39 -19.06 -4.99
N GLY A 350 -7.07 -18.25 -5.98
CA GLY A 350 -5.76 -18.30 -6.60
C GLY A 350 -5.53 -17.14 -7.55
N TYR A 351 -4.30 -17.05 -8.01
CA TYR A 351 -3.90 -16.15 -9.07
C TYR A 351 -2.84 -16.80 -9.97
N ASP A 352 -2.75 -16.30 -11.18
CA ASP A 352 -1.76 -16.59 -12.19
C ASP A 352 -1.22 -15.28 -12.73
N SER A 353 0.08 -15.04 -12.64
CA SER A 353 0.71 -13.83 -13.12
C SER A 353 1.88 -14.12 -14.05
N ASP A 354 1.95 -13.36 -15.15
CA ASP A 354 3.05 -13.35 -16.12
C ASP A 354 3.82 -12.03 -15.95
N HIS A 355 5.17 -12.08 -15.91
CA HIS A 355 6.02 -10.90 -15.74
C HIS A 355 7.15 -10.86 -16.78
N ASN A 356 7.42 -9.66 -17.31
CA ASN A 356 8.60 -9.37 -18.12
C ASN A 356 9.30 -8.11 -17.60
N ALA A 357 10.63 -8.05 -17.77
CA ALA A 357 11.43 -6.86 -17.50
C ALA A 357 12.65 -6.80 -18.41
N ASP A 358 12.70 -5.78 -19.24
CA ASP A 358 13.76 -5.54 -20.21
C ASP A 358 14.47 -4.22 -19.96
N ILE A 359 15.81 -4.23 -19.96
CA ILE A 359 16.62 -3.03 -19.81
C ILE A 359 17.31 -2.72 -21.15
N SER A 360 17.13 -1.49 -21.62
CA SER A 360 17.69 -0.96 -22.84
C SER A 360 18.51 0.31 -22.61
N ASN A 361 19.17 0.80 -23.64
CA ASN A 361 19.76 2.13 -23.68
C ASN A 361 19.21 2.83 -24.94
N PRO A 362 18.47 3.94 -24.84
CA PRO A 362 17.87 4.60 -26.00
C PRO A 362 18.91 5.19 -26.97
N GLU A 363 20.14 5.48 -26.52
CA GLU A 363 21.22 5.97 -27.31
C GLU A 363 22.14 4.85 -27.87
N ASN A 364 21.87 3.58 -27.51
CA ASN A 364 22.61 2.43 -27.98
C ASN A 364 21.72 1.22 -28.19
N ALA A 365 21.14 1.09 -29.36
CA ALA A 365 20.23 -0.01 -29.72
C ALA A 365 20.85 -1.43 -29.63
N MET A 366 22.18 -1.55 -29.50
CA MET A 366 22.86 -2.85 -29.29
C MET A 366 22.90 -3.26 -27.81
N PHE A 367 22.54 -2.36 -26.87
CA PHE A 367 22.49 -2.68 -25.46
C PHE A 367 21.08 -3.20 -25.10
N SER A 368 21.03 -4.43 -24.58
CA SER A 368 19.80 -5.04 -24.07
C SER A 368 20.09 -6.06 -22.98
N ILE A 369 19.20 -6.15 -22.01
CA ILE A 369 19.20 -7.17 -20.97
C ILE A 369 17.75 -7.60 -20.77
N ALA A 370 17.41 -8.87 -21.05
CA ALA A 370 16.21 -9.50 -20.57
C ALA A 370 16.45 -9.89 -19.11
N ASN A 371 16.02 -9.04 -18.18
CA ASN A 371 16.22 -9.24 -16.74
C ASN A 371 15.30 -10.32 -16.19
N PHE A 372 14.01 -10.25 -16.58
CA PHE A 372 13.03 -11.30 -16.36
C PHE A 372 12.29 -11.54 -17.68
N ASN A 373 12.18 -12.78 -18.08
CA ASN A 373 11.58 -13.15 -19.37
C ASN A 373 10.50 -14.21 -19.18
N GLN A 374 9.23 -13.85 -19.48
CA GLN A 374 8.07 -14.71 -19.39
C GLN A 374 8.01 -15.49 -18.05
N VAL A 375 8.29 -14.77 -16.95
CA VAL A 375 8.20 -15.36 -15.62
C VAL A 375 6.74 -15.60 -15.28
N LYS A 376 6.40 -16.86 -15.00
CA LYS A 376 5.08 -17.28 -14.57
C LYS A 376 5.10 -17.54 -13.07
N ASN A 377 4.08 -17.04 -12.37
CA ASN A 377 3.91 -17.29 -10.95
C ASN A 377 2.45 -17.65 -10.68
N GLN A 378 2.19 -18.90 -10.35
CA GLN A 378 0.85 -19.42 -10.11
C GLN A 378 0.71 -19.85 -8.65
N ARG A 379 -0.37 -19.40 -8.00
CA ARG A 379 -0.75 -19.74 -6.63
C ARG A 379 -2.19 -20.22 -6.63
N ASN A 380 -2.43 -21.47 -6.24
CA ASN A 380 -3.76 -22.04 -6.07
C ASN A 380 -3.93 -22.49 -4.63
N SER A 381 -5.10 -22.29 -4.04
CA SER A 381 -5.34 -22.71 -2.68
C SER A 381 -6.78 -23.10 -2.39
N ALA A 382 -6.94 -24.02 -1.45
CA ALA A 382 -8.20 -24.37 -0.84
C ALA A 382 -8.10 -24.19 0.68
N PHE A 383 -9.15 -23.69 1.31
CA PHE A 383 -9.17 -23.53 2.76
C PHE A 383 -10.54 -23.84 3.36
N VAL A 384 -10.50 -24.17 4.64
CA VAL A 384 -11.67 -24.26 5.51
C VAL A 384 -11.42 -23.44 6.78
N GLU A 385 -12.42 -22.73 7.22
CA GLU A 385 -12.41 -21.95 8.45
C GLU A 385 -13.69 -22.26 9.24
N TRP A 386 -13.54 -22.46 10.54
CA TRP A 386 -14.62 -22.72 11.47
C TRP A 386 -14.57 -21.73 12.61
N THR A 387 -15.70 -21.03 12.86
CA THR A 387 -15.77 -19.92 13.81
C THR A 387 -16.80 -20.19 14.94
N PRO A 388 -16.62 -21.27 15.74
CA PRO A 388 -17.57 -21.60 16.79
C PRO A 388 -17.52 -20.59 17.94
N SER A 389 -18.71 -20.33 18.52
CA SER A 389 -18.86 -19.57 19.75
C SER A 389 -19.60 -20.39 20.80
N SER A 390 -19.05 -20.47 22.01
CA SER A 390 -19.65 -21.20 23.12
C SER A 390 -19.45 -20.48 24.44
N GLY A 391 -20.53 -19.98 25.02
CA GLY A 391 -20.50 -19.23 26.28
C GLY A 391 -19.65 -17.95 26.17
N LYS A 392 -18.51 -17.94 26.87
CA LYS A 392 -17.55 -16.81 26.87
C LYS A 392 -16.42 -16.97 25.87
N PHE A 393 -16.36 -18.06 25.11
CA PHE A 393 -15.32 -18.34 24.14
C PHE A 393 -15.82 -18.13 22.72
N SER A 394 -15.02 -17.46 21.90
CA SER A 394 -15.12 -17.50 20.46
C SER A 394 -13.77 -17.94 19.87
N HIS A 395 -13.83 -18.75 18.81
CA HIS A 395 -12.65 -19.29 18.17
C HIS A 395 -12.76 -19.08 16.66
N THR A 396 -11.60 -18.96 15.99
CA THR A 396 -11.48 -19.10 14.55
C THR A 396 -10.37 -20.10 14.28
N LEU A 397 -10.72 -21.26 13.77
CA LEU A 397 -9.78 -22.32 13.40
C LEU A 397 -9.77 -22.45 11.89
N GLY A 398 -8.61 -22.32 11.26
CA GLY A 398 -8.47 -22.39 9.81
C GLY A 398 -7.32 -23.27 9.36
N LEU A 399 -7.55 -24.00 8.26
CA LEU A 399 -6.55 -24.74 7.51
C LEU A 399 -6.62 -24.32 6.05
N ARG A 400 -5.45 -24.01 5.46
CA ARG A 400 -5.28 -23.72 4.02
C ARG A 400 -4.19 -24.63 3.45
N LEU A 401 -4.44 -25.17 2.28
CA LEU A 401 -3.44 -25.85 1.45
C LEU A 401 -3.20 -25.03 0.20
N LYS A 402 -1.94 -24.93 -0.22
CA LYS A 402 -1.50 -24.11 -1.36
C LYS A 402 -0.63 -24.95 -2.30
N ASP A 403 -0.89 -24.84 -3.61
CA ASP A 403 -0.06 -25.32 -4.70
C ASP A 403 0.57 -24.09 -5.37
N ASN A 404 1.89 -23.99 -5.33
CA ASN A 404 2.64 -22.87 -5.82
C ASN A 404 3.54 -23.34 -6.95
N ARG A 405 3.48 -22.68 -8.11
CA ARG A 405 4.30 -23.00 -9.29
C ARG A 405 4.94 -21.74 -9.81
N ALA A 406 6.19 -21.83 -10.20
CA ALA A 406 6.92 -20.73 -10.82
C ALA A 406 7.78 -21.30 -11.95
N ASP A 407 7.87 -20.56 -13.05
CA ASP A 407 8.67 -20.88 -14.22
C ASP A 407 9.21 -19.58 -14.86
N ALA A 408 10.30 -19.66 -15.60
CA ALA A 408 10.86 -18.54 -16.35
C ALA A 408 11.46 -19.03 -17.67
N ALA A 409 11.32 -18.23 -18.73
CA ALA A 409 11.97 -18.47 -19.99
C ALA A 409 13.47 -18.14 -19.93
N GLU A 410 14.21 -18.49 -20.99
CA GLU A 410 15.63 -18.17 -21.12
C GLU A 410 15.87 -16.65 -21.13
N VAL A 411 16.91 -16.22 -20.44
CA VAL A 411 17.32 -14.81 -20.36
C VAL A 411 18.46 -14.50 -21.32
N SER A 412 18.64 -13.21 -21.61
CA SER A 412 19.69 -12.76 -22.53
C SER A 412 20.31 -11.42 -22.10
N SER A 413 21.52 -11.16 -22.54
CA SER A 413 22.19 -9.87 -22.39
C SER A 413 23.22 -9.66 -23.51
N SER A 414 23.17 -8.49 -24.10
CA SER A 414 24.21 -8.07 -25.05
C SER A 414 25.61 -8.00 -24.40
N MET A 415 25.68 -7.75 -23.10
CA MET A 415 26.93 -7.72 -22.34
C MET A 415 27.59 -9.10 -22.24
N ALA A 416 26.84 -10.18 -22.37
CA ALA A 416 27.38 -11.55 -22.35
C ALA A 416 28.31 -11.85 -23.52
N MET A 417 28.26 -11.06 -24.60
CA MET A 417 29.18 -11.20 -25.73
C MET A 417 30.60 -10.69 -25.41
N MET A 418 30.70 -9.75 -24.45
CA MET A 418 32.00 -9.10 -24.12
C MET A 418 32.48 -9.48 -22.71
N ASN A 419 31.58 -9.94 -21.82
CA ASN A 419 31.94 -10.29 -20.45
C ASN A 419 31.69 -11.80 -20.19
N PRO A 420 32.79 -12.59 -20.01
CA PRO A 420 32.66 -14.04 -19.80
C PRO A 420 31.93 -14.42 -18.51
N ASN A 421 31.98 -13.56 -17.47
CA ASN A 421 31.25 -13.81 -16.22
C ASN A 421 29.74 -13.66 -16.40
N ILE A 422 29.29 -12.60 -17.09
CA ILE A 422 27.86 -12.41 -17.43
C ILE A 422 27.39 -13.55 -18.35
N LYS A 423 28.22 -13.95 -19.32
CA LYS A 423 27.91 -15.11 -20.17
C LYS A 423 27.72 -16.38 -19.35
N ALA A 424 28.62 -16.64 -18.40
CA ALA A 424 28.55 -17.84 -17.57
C ALA A 424 27.33 -17.85 -16.64
N LEU A 425 26.97 -16.70 -16.04
CA LEU A 425 25.75 -16.58 -15.21
C LEU A 425 24.49 -16.80 -16.06
N ARG A 426 24.43 -16.21 -17.27
CA ARG A 426 23.30 -16.42 -18.20
C ARG A 426 23.18 -17.90 -18.61
N ASP A 427 24.27 -18.50 -19.01
CA ASP A 427 24.28 -19.87 -19.50
C ASP A 427 23.86 -20.83 -18.37
N GLU A 428 24.37 -20.64 -17.14
CA GLU A 428 23.96 -21.40 -15.96
C GLU A 428 22.47 -21.26 -15.67
N PHE A 429 21.91 -20.03 -15.71
CA PHE A 429 20.50 -19.82 -15.54
C PHE A 429 19.65 -20.49 -16.63
N ASN A 430 20.08 -20.41 -17.89
CA ASN A 430 19.36 -20.98 -19.02
C ASN A 430 19.44 -22.52 -19.05
N ASP A 431 20.53 -23.11 -18.54
CA ASP A 431 20.72 -24.56 -18.43
C ASP A 431 20.01 -25.15 -17.19
N ALA A 432 19.62 -24.31 -16.21
CA ALA A 432 18.94 -24.76 -15.00
C ALA A 432 17.48 -25.18 -15.26
N ASP A 433 16.97 -26.11 -14.45
CA ASP A 433 15.53 -26.37 -14.38
C ASP A 433 14.85 -25.22 -13.62
N ARG A 434 14.02 -24.46 -14.32
CA ARG A 434 13.34 -23.27 -13.78
C ARG A 434 11.87 -23.51 -13.44
N ASP A 435 11.31 -24.67 -13.83
CA ASP A 435 9.95 -25.07 -13.45
C ASP A 435 9.98 -25.65 -12.02
N VAL A 436 9.54 -24.84 -11.06
CA VAL A 436 9.60 -25.14 -9.63
C VAL A 436 8.20 -25.20 -9.05
N SER A 437 7.93 -26.20 -8.22
CA SER A 437 6.65 -26.34 -7.53
C SER A 437 6.83 -26.61 -6.05
N ASP A 438 6.05 -25.90 -5.22
CA ASP A 438 6.03 -26.07 -3.76
C ASP A 438 4.59 -26.29 -3.29
N THR A 439 4.39 -27.28 -2.43
CA THR A 439 3.14 -27.43 -1.69
C THR A 439 3.33 -26.91 -0.28
N THR A 440 2.52 -25.92 0.11
CA THR A 440 2.59 -25.28 1.42
C THR A 440 1.24 -25.29 2.13
N PHE A 441 1.26 -25.07 3.44
CA PHE A 441 0.03 -25.00 4.23
C PHE A 441 0.07 -23.88 5.26
N ASP A 442 -1.11 -23.43 5.67
CA ASP A 442 -1.29 -22.58 6.83
C ASP A 442 -2.28 -23.23 7.80
N LEU A 443 -1.94 -23.21 9.08
CA LEU A 443 -2.80 -23.59 10.19
C LEU A 443 -2.87 -22.42 11.15
N ALA A 444 -4.06 -21.90 11.45
CA ALA A 444 -4.25 -20.77 12.34
C ALA A 444 -5.38 -21.01 13.33
N LEU A 445 -5.13 -20.69 14.60
CA LEU A 445 -6.11 -20.65 15.67
C LEU A 445 -6.09 -19.24 16.27
N ASN A 446 -7.22 -18.55 16.22
CA ASN A 446 -7.48 -17.31 16.95
C ASN A 446 -8.57 -17.59 17.98
N SER A 447 -8.41 -17.10 19.20
CA SER A 447 -9.34 -17.34 20.30
C SER A 447 -9.49 -16.10 21.17
N GLU A 448 -10.74 -15.85 21.57
CA GLU A 448 -11.10 -14.80 22.50
C GLU A 448 -11.86 -15.42 23.69
N TYR A 449 -11.53 -14.98 24.88
CA TYR A 449 -12.25 -15.31 26.12
C TYR A 449 -12.79 -14.04 26.76
N GLN A 450 -14.12 -13.91 26.77
CA GLN A 450 -14.82 -12.79 27.41
C GLN A 450 -14.82 -12.98 28.92
N TRP A 451 -13.81 -12.41 29.61
CA TRP A 451 -13.69 -12.50 31.07
C TRP A 451 -14.85 -11.80 31.79
N SER A 452 -15.13 -10.56 31.37
CA SER A 452 -16.24 -9.74 31.85
C SER A 452 -16.80 -8.88 30.72
N ASN A 453 -17.82 -8.08 30.94
CA ASN A 453 -18.35 -7.15 29.94
C ASN A 453 -17.28 -6.12 29.50
N ALA A 454 -16.32 -5.83 30.37
CA ALA A 454 -15.27 -4.84 30.10
C ALA A 454 -13.95 -5.45 29.62
N LEU A 455 -13.69 -6.75 29.82
CA LEU A 455 -12.39 -7.36 29.55
C LEU A 455 -12.52 -8.63 28.73
N ALA A 456 -11.85 -8.67 27.60
CA ALA A 456 -11.61 -9.86 26.80
C ALA A 456 -10.11 -10.19 26.77
N LEU A 457 -9.77 -11.47 26.83
CA LEU A 457 -8.43 -12.01 26.70
C LEU A 457 -8.32 -12.70 25.34
N ASN A 458 -7.21 -12.50 24.68
CA ASN A 458 -6.98 -12.89 23.32
C ASN A 458 -5.71 -13.70 23.19
N TYR A 459 -5.76 -14.82 22.50
CA TYR A 459 -4.59 -15.60 22.16
C TYR A 459 -4.71 -16.22 20.78
N ALA A 460 -3.60 -16.31 20.08
CA ALA A 460 -3.57 -16.92 18.76
C ALA A 460 -2.26 -17.68 18.54
N MET A 461 -2.32 -18.73 17.74
CA MET A 461 -1.18 -19.54 17.31
C MET A 461 -1.31 -19.88 15.84
N ALA A 462 -0.20 -19.92 15.12
CA ALA A 462 -0.21 -20.38 13.74
C ALA A 462 1.11 -21.03 13.31
N ILE A 463 1.00 -21.85 12.27
CA ILE A 463 2.08 -22.22 11.37
C ILE A 463 1.69 -21.67 10.02
N LYS A 464 2.54 -20.85 9.42
CA LYS A 464 2.29 -20.24 8.10
C LYS A 464 3.50 -20.40 7.21
N GLN A 465 3.26 -20.73 5.95
CA GLN A 465 4.31 -20.95 4.97
C GLN A 465 4.15 -20.02 3.77
N ARG A 466 5.28 -19.56 3.21
CA ARG A 466 5.37 -18.77 1.99
C ARG A 466 6.39 -19.38 1.03
N ALA A 467 5.98 -19.64 -0.19
CA ALA A 467 6.93 -19.98 -1.26
C ALA A 467 7.70 -18.71 -1.70
N PRO A 468 8.96 -18.86 -2.15
CA PRO A 468 9.76 -17.74 -2.67
C PRO A 468 9.06 -16.94 -3.77
N SER A 469 9.34 -15.65 -3.84
CA SER A 469 8.90 -14.80 -4.95
C SER A 469 9.74 -15.02 -6.21
N TYR A 470 9.25 -14.53 -7.34
CA TYR A 470 9.99 -14.67 -8.60
C TYR A 470 11.30 -13.86 -8.59
N GLN A 471 11.33 -12.72 -7.90
CA GLN A 471 12.54 -11.91 -7.76
C GLN A 471 13.60 -12.66 -6.94
N GLU A 472 13.19 -13.33 -5.87
CA GLU A 472 14.10 -14.12 -5.02
C GLU A 472 14.67 -15.33 -5.76
N ARG A 473 13.93 -15.92 -6.72
CA ARG A 473 14.38 -17.10 -7.50
C ARG A 473 15.11 -16.75 -8.79
N TYR A 474 14.55 -15.83 -9.62
CA TYR A 474 14.92 -15.73 -11.02
C TYR A 474 15.76 -14.50 -11.39
N LEU A 475 16.25 -13.75 -10.41
CA LEU A 475 17.20 -12.65 -10.66
C LEU A 475 18.57 -13.24 -11.01
N TRP A 476 18.82 -13.45 -12.29
CA TRP A 476 19.96 -14.22 -12.79
C TRP A 476 21.30 -13.44 -12.83
N MET A 477 21.26 -12.13 -12.80
CA MET A 477 22.43 -11.26 -12.85
C MET A 477 22.39 -10.26 -11.69
N PRO A 478 23.53 -9.85 -11.11
CA PRO A 478 23.55 -8.85 -10.04
C PRO A 478 22.81 -7.58 -10.44
N MET A 479 21.76 -7.23 -9.68
CA MET A 479 20.93 -6.03 -9.86
C MET A 479 20.66 -5.35 -8.54
N GLN A 480 20.56 -4.02 -8.56
CA GLN A 480 20.15 -3.21 -7.41
C GLN A 480 18.63 -3.09 -7.30
N ALA A 481 18.17 -2.72 -6.14
CA ALA A 481 16.79 -2.30 -5.84
C ALA A 481 15.69 -3.37 -6.06
N THR A 482 16.04 -4.65 -6.21
CA THR A 482 15.06 -5.71 -6.36
C THR A 482 14.09 -5.76 -5.16
N GLY A 483 12.79 -5.99 -5.41
CA GLY A 483 11.78 -6.03 -4.35
C GLY A 483 11.65 -4.75 -3.50
N GLY A 484 12.18 -3.61 -3.99
CA GLY A 484 12.20 -2.35 -3.27
C GLY A 484 13.27 -2.24 -2.17
N LEU A 485 14.26 -3.14 -2.16
CA LEU A 485 15.41 -3.13 -1.23
C LEU A 485 16.40 -2.01 -1.58
N ALA A 486 16.13 -0.78 -1.27
CA ALA A 486 16.97 0.38 -1.58
C ALA A 486 18.20 0.49 -0.65
N ASP A 487 18.97 -0.58 -0.49
CA ASP A 487 20.13 -0.69 0.41
C ASP A 487 21.48 -0.46 -0.29
N GLY A 488 21.46 -0.30 -1.61
CA GLY A 488 22.65 -0.09 -2.43
C GLY A 488 23.44 -1.38 -2.69
N LYS A 489 22.93 -2.54 -2.30
CA LYS A 489 23.50 -3.84 -2.65
C LYS A 489 22.98 -4.33 -3.99
N THR A 490 23.79 -5.14 -4.66
CA THR A 490 23.34 -5.96 -5.77
C THR A 490 22.98 -7.35 -5.29
N TYR A 491 21.93 -7.91 -5.88
CA TYR A 491 21.40 -9.21 -5.52
C TYR A 491 21.42 -10.15 -6.71
N VAL A 492 21.57 -11.43 -6.44
CA VAL A 492 21.30 -12.55 -7.37
C VAL A 492 20.31 -13.49 -6.73
N GLY A 493 19.39 -14.01 -7.53
CA GLY A 493 18.40 -14.98 -7.11
C GLY A 493 18.98 -16.37 -6.89
N ASN A 494 18.17 -17.24 -6.32
CA ASN A 494 18.48 -18.65 -6.11
C ASN A 494 17.24 -19.48 -6.41
N ILE A 495 17.28 -20.25 -7.50
CA ILE A 495 16.18 -21.10 -7.94
C ILE A 495 15.81 -22.15 -6.89
N ASN A 496 16.81 -22.59 -6.11
CA ASN A 496 16.70 -23.70 -5.15
C ASN A 496 16.30 -23.25 -3.74
N LEU A 497 15.69 -22.06 -3.56
CA LEU A 497 15.22 -21.60 -2.26
C LEU A 497 14.11 -22.50 -1.72
N ASP A 498 14.20 -22.83 -0.44
CA ASP A 498 13.17 -23.50 0.33
C ASP A 498 12.05 -22.53 0.73
N VAL A 499 10.91 -23.08 1.14
CA VAL A 499 9.76 -22.29 1.61
C VAL A 499 9.98 -21.77 3.02
N GLU A 500 9.66 -20.49 3.26
CA GLU A 500 9.66 -19.92 4.61
C GLU A 500 8.57 -20.57 5.47
N THR A 501 8.89 -20.89 6.73
CA THR A 501 7.94 -21.44 7.71
C THR A 501 7.95 -20.63 8.98
N ALA A 502 6.87 -19.90 9.25
CA ALA A 502 6.70 -19.07 10.45
C ALA A 502 5.87 -19.79 11.53
N TYR A 503 6.43 -19.94 12.71
CA TYR A 503 5.74 -20.34 13.94
C TYR A 503 5.39 -19.08 14.73
N GLN A 504 4.11 -18.84 14.94
CA GLN A 504 3.60 -17.60 15.47
C GLN A 504 2.79 -17.79 16.73
N ILE A 505 3.02 -16.93 17.72
CA ILE A 505 2.21 -16.83 18.94
C ILE A 505 1.85 -15.37 19.14
N ASN A 506 0.59 -15.11 19.45
CA ASN A 506 0.10 -13.79 19.81
C ASN A 506 -0.76 -13.87 21.08
N ALA A 507 -0.58 -12.93 21.99
CA ALA A 507 -1.38 -12.81 23.20
C ALA A 507 -1.70 -11.35 23.47
N GLY A 508 -2.93 -11.06 23.85
CA GLY A 508 -3.37 -9.70 24.10
C GLY A 508 -4.58 -9.63 25.00
N LEU A 509 -5.00 -8.42 25.27
CA LEU A 509 -6.23 -8.13 25.96
C LEU A 509 -6.94 -6.95 25.32
N SER A 510 -8.26 -6.91 25.45
CA SER A 510 -9.09 -5.77 25.10
C SER A 510 -9.87 -5.37 26.34
N TYR A 511 -9.59 -4.18 26.84
CA TYR A 511 -10.32 -3.62 27.98
C TYR A 511 -11.06 -2.37 27.51
N GLN A 512 -12.37 -2.35 27.79
CA GLN A 512 -13.22 -1.20 27.50
C GLN A 512 -14.21 -1.01 28.62
N GLN A 513 -14.17 0.14 29.24
CA GLN A 513 -15.11 0.54 30.28
C GLN A 513 -15.36 2.04 30.20
N ASP A 514 -16.64 2.44 30.13
CA ASP A 514 -17.07 3.83 30.07
C ASP A 514 -16.31 4.64 28.99
N ASP A 515 -15.47 5.55 29.41
CA ASP A 515 -14.73 6.49 28.58
C ASP A 515 -13.33 6.01 28.19
N PHE A 516 -12.87 4.85 28.68
CA PHE A 516 -11.52 4.34 28.45
C PHE A 516 -11.50 2.99 27.76
N ALA A 517 -10.66 2.87 26.73
CA ALA A 517 -10.33 1.58 26.12
C ALA A 517 -8.85 1.45 25.83
N ILE A 518 -8.34 0.21 25.93
CA ILE A 518 -6.96 -0.16 25.62
C ILE A 518 -6.88 -1.60 25.11
N ALA A 519 -6.06 -1.85 24.08
CA ALA A 519 -5.91 -3.17 23.48
C ALA A 519 -4.45 -3.47 23.11
N PRO A 520 -3.58 -3.79 24.07
CA PRO A 520 -2.23 -4.26 23.81
C PRO A 520 -2.22 -5.68 23.28
N GLN A 521 -1.28 -5.96 22.37
CA GLN A 521 -0.98 -7.28 21.82
C GLN A 521 0.52 -7.53 21.81
N PHE A 522 0.95 -8.67 22.34
CA PHE A 522 2.31 -9.16 22.31
C PHE A 522 2.42 -10.26 21.26
N PHE A 523 3.49 -10.27 20.51
CA PHE A 523 3.74 -11.28 19.49
C PHE A 523 5.16 -11.80 19.54
N TYR A 524 5.31 -13.05 19.13
CA TYR A 524 6.57 -13.73 18.89
C TYR A 524 6.44 -14.59 17.65
N GLN A 525 7.42 -14.50 16.75
CA GLN A 525 7.49 -15.25 15.52
C GLN A 525 8.90 -15.80 15.34
N LYS A 526 9.03 -17.10 15.19
CA LYS A 526 10.22 -17.72 14.66
C LYS A 526 9.96 -18.13 13.22
N VAL A 527 10.86 -17.77 12.32
CA VAL A 527 10.77 -18.10 10.91
C VAL A 527 11.97 -18.94 10.52
N ASP A 528 11.72 -20.22 10.27
CA ASP A 528 12.71 -21.10 9.67
C ASP A 528 12.73 -20.82 8.15
N ASP A 529 13.93 -20.89 7.56
CA ASP A 529 14.16 -20.67 6.13
C ASP A 529 13.74 -19.26 5.65
N TYR A 530 13.87 -18.22 6.48
CA TYR A 530 13.60 -16.83 6.12
C TYR A 530 14.50 -16.39 4.96
N ILE A 531 13.92 -15.96 3.84
CA ILE A 531 14.67 -15.58 2.63
C ILE A 531 15.25 -14.19 2.78
N GLN A 532 16.57 -14.08 2.78
CA GLN A 532 17.31 -12.81 2.84
C GLN A 532 18.60 -12.91 2.04
N GLY A 533 19.17 -11.75 1.68
CA GLY A 533 20.50 -11.70 1.07
C GLY A 533 21.56 -12.17 2.04
N THR A 534 22.43 -13.09 1.58
CA THR A 534 23.69 -13.51 2.23
C THR A 534 24.87 -13.13 1.36
N PRO A 535 26.09 -12.92 1.89
CA PRO A 535 27.26 -12.57 1.09
C PRO A 535 27.52 -13.61 0.00
N SER A 536 27.43 -13.20 -1.26
CA SER A 536 27.66 -14.11 -2.39
C SER A 536 29.05 -14.73 -2.31
N THR A 537 29.14 -16.03 -2.52
CA THR A 537 30.43 -16.77 -2.62
C THR A 537 30.90 -16.91 -4.07
N ASP A 538 30.03 -16.66 -5.05
CA ASP A 538 30.34 -16.80 -6.47
C ASP A 538 31.25 -15.64 -6.96
N MET A 539 32.44 -15.98 -7.44
CA MET A 539 33.39 -14.99 -7.96
C MET A 539 32.87 -14.27 -9.21
N ARG A 540 32.04 -14.92 -10.04
CA ARG A 540 31.42 -14.30 -11.23
C ARG A 540 30.49 -13.18 -10.81
N VAL A 541 29.63 -13.46 -9.81
CA VAL A 541 28.72 -12.48 -9.19
C VAL A 541 29.51 -11.30 -8.64
N LYS A 542 30.56 -11.55 -7.85
CA LYS A 542 31.44 -10.49 -7.30
C LYS A 542 32.08 -9.63 -8.38
N MET A 543 32.59 -10.24 -9.46
CA MET A 543 33.22 -9.51 -10.53
C MET A 543 32.23 -8.66 -11.34
N VAL A 544 31.02 -9.15 -11.56
CA VAL A 544 29.96 -8.39 -12.24
C VAL A 544 29.45 -7.25 -11.35
N ALA A 545 29.20 -7.50 -10.06
CA ALA A 545 28.74 -6.50 -9.11
C ALA A 545 29.74 -5.36 -8.90
N SER A 546 31.05 -5.69 -8.82
CA SER A 546 32.13 -4.69 -8.71
C SER A 546 32.15 -3.72 -9.91
N MET A 547 31.76 -4.17 -11.12
CA MET A 547 31.62 -3.27 -12.29
C MET A 547 30.47 -2.26 -12.10
N MET A 548 29.50 -2.56 -11.21
CA MET A 548 28.37 -1.70 -10.84
C MET A 548 28.64 -0.90 -9.56
N GLY A 549 29.85 -1.03 -8.99
CA GLY A 549 30.26 -0.32 -7.77
C GLY A 549 29.91 -1.02 -6.45
N ASP A 550 29.52 -2.30 -6.48
CA ASP A 550 29.27 -3.10 -5.29
C ASP A 550 30.29 -4.24 -5.15
N ASP A 551 31.19 -4.12 -4.18
CA ASP A 551 32.24 -5.12 -3.91
C ASP A 551 31.76 -6.25 -2.97
N SER A 552 30.54 -6.17 -2.46
CA SER A 552 29.96 -7.13 -1.53
C SER A 552 28.52 -7.51 -1.89
N PRO A 553 28.30 -8.09 -3.08
CA PRO A 553 26.97 -8.49 -3.53
C PRO A 553 26.38 -9.60 -2.68
N LEU A 554 25.06 -9.69 -2.70
CA LEU A 554 24.29 -10.68 -1.96
C LEU A 554 23.64 -11.69 -2.92
N THR A 555 23.49 -12.92 -2.44
CA THR A 555 22.65 -13.95 -3.05
C THR A 555 21.48 -14.22 -2.13
N PHE A 556 20.27 -14.35 -2.65
CA PHE A 556 19.14 -14.78 -1.82
C PHE A 556 19.34 -16.21 -1.32
N ASP A 557 19.16 -16.39 -0.03
CA ASP A 557 19.39 -17.64 0.66
C ASP A 557 18.41 -17.81 1.81
N ASN A 558 18.26 -19.03 2.31
CA ASN A 558 17.45 -19.33 3.47
C ASN A 558 18.29 -19.20 4.74
N ILE A 559 17.76 -18.45 5.72
CA ILE A 559 18.32 -18.28 7.06
C ILE A 559 17.21 -18.45 8.09
N ASP A 560 17.55 -18.56 9.37
CA ASP A 560 16.55 -18.46 10.43
C ASP A 560 16.48 -17.04 10.97
N ALA A 561 15.26 -16.62 11.35
CA ALA A 561 15.01 -15.30 11.88
C ALA A 561 13.96 -15.33 13.00
N THR A 562 14.12 -14.39 13.96
CA THR A 562 13.19 -14.20 15.08
C THR A 562 12.68 -12.77 15.10
N LEU A 563 11.34 -12.61 15.17
CA LEU A 563 10.68 -11.31 15.33
C LEU A 563 9.78 -11.32 16.56
N TYR A 564 9.82 -10.26 17.35
CA TYR A 564 8.94 -10.10 18.52
C TYR A 564 8.67 -8.64 18.85
N GLY A 565 7.59 -8.41 19.58
CA GLY A 565 7.25 -7.05 19.93
C GLY A 565 5.89 -6.88 20.58
N VAL A 566 5.44 -5.63 20.59
CA VAL A 566 4.14 -5.22 21.13
C VAL A 566 3.55 -4.12 20.27
N ASP A 567 2.27 -4.22 20.01
CA ASP A 567 1.49 -3.13 19.44
C ASP A 567 0.23 -2.87 20.25
N MET A 568 -0.24 -1.64 20.28
CA MET A 568 -1.33 -1.23 21.15
C MET A 568 -2.07 -0.03 20.57
N ASN A 569 -3.40 -0.03 20.66
CA ASN A 569 -4.23 1.16 20.56
C ASN A 569 -4.92 1.44 21.89
N TRP A 570 -5.24 2.70 22.13
CA TRP A 570 -5.98 3.14 23.30
C TRP A 570 -6.73 4.42 23.01
N HIS A 571 -7.83 4.67 23.75
CA HIS A 571 -8.49 5.96 23.78
C HIS A 571 -9.05 6.29 25.15
N TYR A 572 -9.20 7.58 25.40
CA TYR A 572 -9.82 8.11 26.61
C TYR A 572 -10.67 9.34 26.27
N ARG A 573 -11.96 9.29 26.60
CA ARG A 573 -12.85 10.43 26.48
C ARG A 573 -12.73 11.26 27.74
N LEU A 574 -12.12 12.44 27.64
CA LEU A 574 -11.93 13.36 28.75
C LEU A 574 -13.24 14.00 29.17
N ASN A 575 -14.10 14.35 28.23
CA ASN A 575 -15.45 14.86 28.37
C ASN A 575 -16.18 14.81 27.02
N GLU A 576 -17.38 15.43 26.94
CA GLU A 576 -18.18 15.48 25.71
C GLU A 576 -17.50 16.18 24.50
N HIS A 577 -16.47 17.00 24.76
CA HIS A 577 -15.76 17.77 23.73
C HIS A 577 -14.37 17.24 23.42
N PHE A 578 -13.69 16.57 24.33
CA PHE A 578 -12.32 16.15 24.19
C PHE A 578 -12.15 14.63 24.26
N LYS A 579 -11.50 14.07 23.25
CA LYS A 579 -11.09 12.66 23.20
C LYS A 579 -9.58 12.60 22.97
N LEU A 580 -8.87 11.84 23.79
CA LEU A 580 -7.45 11.50 23.61
C LEU A 580 -7.39 10.07 23.08
N SER A 581 -6.54 9.82 22.08
CA SER A 581 -6.33 8.47 21.55
C SER A 581 -4.90 8.30 21.09
N GLY A 582 -4.45 7.06 20.95
CA GLY A 582 -3.11 6.81 20.45
C GLY A 582 -2.84 5.36 20.12
N ILE A 583 -1.72 5.18 19.43
CA ILE A 583 -1.12 3.89 19.13
C ILE A 583 0.32 3.85 19.64
N VAL A 584 0.81 2.66 19.94
CA VAL A 584 2.21 2.38 20.24
C VAL A 584 2.60 1.13 19.48
N SER A 585 3.79 1.12 18.86
CA SER A 585 4.30 -0.03 18.12
C SER A 585 5.78 -0.21 18.41
N TYR A 586 6.16 -1.43 18.76
CA TYR A 586 7.53 -1.86 18.94
C TYR A 586 7.73 -3.22 18.29
N VAL A 587 8.77 -3.33 17.49
CA VAL A 587 9.18 -4.60 16.88
C VAL A 587 10.69 -4.70 16.93
N LYS A 588 11.19 -5.92 17.19
CA LYS A 588 12.58 -6.31 17.02
C LYS A 588 12.63 -7.50 16.09
N GLY A 589 13.57 -7.50 15.15
CA GLY A 589 13.83 -8.58 14.22
C GLY A 589 15.32 -8.86 14.16
N GLU A 590 15.71 -10.10 14.35
CA GLU A 590 17.09 -10.58 14.41
C GLU A 590 17.29 -11.79 13.50
N ARG A 591 18.48 -11.89 12.92
CA ARG A 591 18.95 -13.12 12.28
C ARG A 591 19.44 -14.08 13.35
N ASP A 592 19.13 -15.37 13.20
CA ASP A 592 19.55 -16.38 14.18
C ASP A 592 20.88 -17.05 13.77
N ASP A 593 21.31 -16.90 12.51
CA ASP A 593 22.57 -17.50 11.99
C ASP A 593 23.81 -16.65 12.28
N ILE A 594 23.66 -15.35 12.34
CA ILE A 594 24.74 -14.39 12.64
C ILE A 594 24.24 -13.29 13.57
N ASN A 595 25.17 -12.55 14.18
CA ASN A 595 24.81 -11.40 15.02
C ASN A 595 24.54 -10.16 14.15
N ASP A 596 23.38 -10.14 13.49
CA ASP A 596 22.91 -9.00 12.69
C ASP A 596 21.38 -8.82 12.86
N ASP A 597 20.90 -7.60 12.74
CA ASP A 597 19.46 -7.30 12.80
C ASP A 597 18.82 -7.46 11.40
N LEU A 598 17.51 -7.68 11.33
CA LEU A 598 16.79 -7.70 10.08
C LEU A 598 16.66 -6.29 9.47
N TYR A 599 16.67 -6.21 8.15
CA TYR A 599 16.63 -4.95 7.41
C TYR A 599 15.26 -4.26 7.49
N ARG A 600 15.27 -2.93 7.67
CA ARG A 600 14.07 -2.07 7.71
C ARG A 600 13.10 -2.40 8.85
N ILE A 601 13.63 -2.64 10.02
CA ILE A 601 12.82 -2.77 11.24
C ILE A 601 12.42 -1.39 11.75
N SER A 602 11.12 -1.11 11.83
CA SER A 602 10.60 0.15 12.35
C SER A 602 11.02 0.39 13.80
N PRO A 603 11.53 1.59 14.17
CA PRO A 603 11.82 1.93 15.56
C PRO A 603 10.54 1.94 16.41
N LEU A 604 10.71 1.90 17.74
CA LEU A 604 9.60 2.18 18.66
C LEU A 604 8.94 3.50 18.26
N ASN A 605 7.64 3.46 18.04
CA ASN A 605 6.89 4.64 17.62
C ASN A 605 5.56 4.76 18.34
N THR A 606 5.06 5.98 18.41
CA THR A 606 3.75 6.31 18.96
C THR A 606 3.11 7.44 18.18
N ARG A 607 1.80 7.37 18.07
CA ARG A 607 0.95 8.49 17.62
C ARG A 607 -0.04 8.79 18.72
N ILE A 608 -0.19 10.06 19.08
CA ILE A 608 -1.13 10.55 20.08
C ILE A 608 -1.99 11.63 19.42
N ASN A 609 -3.30 11.50 19.49
CA ASN A 609 -4.26 12.44 18.92
C ASN A 609 -5.10 13.05 20.05
N LEU A 610 -5.21 14.36 20.06
CA LEU A 610 -6.18 15.10 20.87
C LEU A 610 -7.26 15.66 19.93
N LEU A 611 -8.42 15.03 19.97
CA LEU A 611 -9.60 15.43 19.20
C LEU A 611 -10.45 16.37 20.06
N TYR A 612 -10.79 17.53 19.50
CA TYR A 612 -11.77 18.48 20.03
C TYR A 612 -12.95 18.57 19.10
N HIS A 613 -14.16 18.44 19.63
CA HIS A 613 -15.41 18.60 18.88
C HIS A 613 -16.34 19.57 19.60
N TYR A 614 -16.84 20.56 18.88
CA TYR A 614 -17.84 21.51 19.37
C TYR A 614 -18.70 22.06 18.22
N LYS A 615 -19.98 21.75 18.25
CA LYS A 615 -20.94 22.14 17.20
C LYS A 615 -20.44 21.69 15.81
N ASN A 616 -20.24 22.64 14.92
CA ASN A 616 -19.78 22.44 13.55
C ASN A 616 -18.23 22.44 13.41
N TRP A 617 -17.50 22.42 14.52
CA TRP A 617 -16.04 22.42 14.52
C TRP A 617 -15.49 21.12 15.06
N GLN A 618 -14.55 20.56 14.35
CA GLN A 618 -13.70 19.47 14.85
C GLN A 618 -12.24 19.87 14.65
N SER A 619 -11.40 19.67 15.65
CA SER A 619 -9.98 19.92 15.56
C SER A 619 -9.19 18.72 16.08
N ASN A 620 -8.16 18.31 15.38
CA ASN A 620 -7.25 17.24 15.76
C ASN A 620 -5.82 17.77 15.87
N LEU A 621 -5.20 17.59 17.03
CA LEU A 621 -3.78 17.81 17.25
C LEU A 621 -3.13 16.43 17.40
N ALA A 622 -2.23 16.08 16.50
CA ALA A 622 -1.54 14.78 16.48
C ALA A 622 -0.04 14.97 16.74
N ILE A 623 0.52 14.09 17.58
CA ILE A 623 1.96 14.00 17.79
C ILE A 623 2.41 12.63 17.32
N HIS A 624 3.37 12.58 16.39
CA HIS A 624 4.04 11.38 15.92
C HIS A 624 5.46 11.38 16.46
N ALA A 625 5.82 10.38 17.25
CA ALA A 625 7.15 10.27 17.81
C ALA A 625 7.76 8.91 17.49
N TYR A 626 9.00 8.93 17.02
CA TYR A 626 9.81 7.78 16.70
C TYR A 626 11.10 7.82 17.52
N ALA A 627 11.46 6.71 18.15
CA ALA A 627 12.73 6.57 18.84
C ALA A 627 13.89 6.51 17.82
N SER A 628 15.11 6.67 18.30
CA SER A 628 16.30 6.34 17.49
C SER A 628 16.31 4.83 17.17
N GLN A 629 16.82 4.48 15.99
CA GLN A 629 17.04 3.09 15.59
C GLN A 629 18.54 2.87 15.38
N ASP A 630 19.13 2.07 16.24
CA ASP A 630 20.53 1.65 16.19
C ASP A 630 20.68 0.13 15.96
N LYS A 631 19.57 -0.61 15.98
CA LYS A 631 19.47 -2.02 15.63
C LYS A 631 19.18 -2.15 14.15
N VAL A 632 20.24 -2.19 13.35
CA VAL A 632 20.20 -2.08 11.89
C VAL A 632 21.01 -3.21 11.25
N SER A 633 20.59 -3.63 10.05
CA SER A 633 21.30 -4.67 9.31
C SER A 633 22.61 -4.15 8.72
N ALA A 634 23.73 -4.66 9.23
CA ALA A 634 25.04 -4.34 8.71
C ALA A 634 25.26 -4.90 7.30
N LEU A 635 24.72 -6.08 6.99
CA LEU A 635 24.81 -6.69 5.68
C LEU A 635 24.09 -5.86 4.59
N ASN A 636 23.01 -5.21 4.94
CA ASN A 636 22.24 -4.36 4.03
C ASN A 636 22.73 -2.89 4.03
N ASN A 637 23.90 -2.57 4.56
CA ASN A 637 24.39 -1.19 4.70
C ASN A 637 23.36 -0.24 5.33
N GLU A 638 22.54 -0.76 6.21
CA GLU A 638 21.49 0.05 6.84
C GLU A 638 22.09 1.05 7.81
N GLN A 639 21.62 2.27 7.77
CA GLN A 639 22.11 3.35 8.59
C GLN A 639 21.23 3.53 9.83
N ALA A 640 21.85 3.67 10.98
CA ALA A 640 21.16 4.12 12.19
C ALA A 640 20.45 5.47 11.93
N SER A 641 19.35 5.70 12.60
CA SER A 641 18.61 6.96 12.52
C SER A 641 18.36 7.57 13.87
N ALA A 642 18.41 8.91 13.94
CA ALA A 642 18.03 9.65 15.13
C ALA A 642 16.52 9.59 15.36
N GLY A 643 16.09 9.63 16.61
CA GLY A 643 14.69 9.78 16.96
C GLY A 643 14.17 11.19 16.62
N TYR A 644 12.87 11.29 16.35
CA TYR A 644 12.21 12.56 16.08
C TYR A 644 10.77 12.58 16.58
N ALA A 645 10.22 13.77 16.71
CA ALA A 645 8.80 13.97 16.92
C ALA A 645 8.31 15.12 16.05
N VAL A 646 7.15 14.92 15.42
CA VAL A 646 6.46 15.93 14.62
C VAL A 646 5.06 16.14 15.14
N VAL A 647 4.53 17.34 14.93
CA VAL A 647 3.20 17.75 15.36
C VAL A 647 2.39 18.11 14.13
N ASP A 648 1.23 17.50 13.97
CA ASP A 648 0.26 17.83 12.95
C ASP A 648 -0.96 18.49 13.60
N TRP A 649 -1.57 19.42 12.90
CA TRP A 649 -2.80 20.05 13.32
C TRP A 649 -3.78 20.14 12.17
N GLN A 650 -5.06 19.88 12.47
CA GLN A 650 -6.15 19.95 11.51
C GLN A 650 -7.38 20.56 12.17
N VAL A 651 -8.14 21.31 11.43
CA VAL A 651 -9.47 21.77 11.82
C VAL A 651 -10.45 21.58 10.67
N ASP A 652 -11.58 20.98 10.96
CA ASP A 652 -12.70 20.76 10.04
C ASP A 652 -13.86 21.63 10.45
N TYR A 653 -14.47 22.31 9.49
CA TYR A 653 -15.69 23.07 9.66
C TYR A 653 -16.79 22.47 8.80
N PHE A 654 -17.81 21.93 9.46
CA PHE A 654 -19.01 21.35 8.84
C PHE A 654 -19.96 22.50 8.46
N VAL A 655 -19.91 22.92 7.21
CA VAL A 655 -20.73 24.02 6.66
C VAL A 655 -22.19 23.59 6.58
N SER A 656 -22.42 22.33 6.16
CA SER A 656 -23.72 21.65 6.12
C SER A 656 -23.52 20.16 6.37
N SER A 657 -24.58 19.38 6.32
CA SER A 657 -24.51 17.90 6.45
C SER A 657 -23.64 17.25 5.37
N GLY A 658 -23.54 17.86 4.18
CA GLY A 658 -22.77 17.31 3.07
C GLY A 658 -21.49 18.11 2.73
N LEU A 659 -21.20 19.25 3.37
CA LEU A 659 -20.05 20.10 3.00
C LEU A 659 -19.13 20.33 4.20
N VAL A 660 -17.89 19.87 4.06
CA VAL A 660 -16.81 20.07 5.02
C VAL A 660 -15.68 20.86 4.39
N VAL A 661 -15.18 21.86 5.10
CA VAL A 661 -13.96 22.60 4.74
C VAL A 661 -12.91 22.31 5.80
N ARG A 662 -11.72 21.94 5.37
CA ARG A 662 -10.61 21.51 6.21
C ARG A 662 -9.40 22.38 5.98
N LEU A 663 -8.80 22.86 7.07
CA LEU A 663 -7.51 23.51 7.08
C LEU A 663 -6.58 22.72 7.99
N GLY A 664 -5.36 22.45 7.54
CA GLY A 664 -4.39 21.74 8.36
C GLY A 664 -2.96 22.11 8.09
N ALA A 665 -2.08 21.63 8.95
CA ALA A 665 -0.63 21.71 8.81
C ALA A 665 0.01 20.43 9.30
N ASN A 666 0.70 19.72 8.42
CA ASN A 666 1.58 18.61 8.76
C ASN A 666 2.95 19.15 9.12
N ASN A 667 3.65 18.52 10.07
CA ASN A 667 4.93 19.00 10.60
C ASN A 667 4.87 20.49 10.98
N LEU A 668 3.87 20.87 11.78
CA LEU A 668 3.53 22.26 12.15
C LEU A 668 4.75 23.09 12.63
N LEU A 669 5.70 22.42 13.30
CA LEU A 669 6.89 23.05 13.87
C LEU A 669 8.08 23.09 12.90
N ASP A 670 7.89 22.70 11.63
CA ASP A 670 8.92 22.67 10.59
C ASP A 670 10.18 21.90 10.99
N LYS A 671 9.97 20.73 11.61
CA LYS A 671 11.07 19.90 12.08
C LYS A 671 11.79 19.25 10.92
N GLN A 672 13.11 19.44 10.84
CA GLN A 672 13.98 18.66 9.96
C GLN A 672 14.16 17.24 10.50
N TYR A 673 13.83 16.22 9.69
CA TYR A 673 13.99 14.81 10.05
C TYR A 673 14.07 13.91 8.82
N SER A 674 14.52 12.67 9.02
CA SER A 674 14.42 11.60 8.02
C SER A 674 13.79 10.39 8.69
N ASP A 675 12.78 9.80 8.05
CA ASP A 675 12.13 8.56 8.51
C ASP A 675 13.13 7.40 8.44
N HIS A 676 13.16 6.51 9.45
CA HIS A 676 14.00 5.32 9.41
C HIS A 676 13.67 4.43 8.20
N LEU A 677 12.38 4.24 7.91
CA LEU A 677 11.86 3.47 6.78
C LEU A 677 11.82 4.28 5.47
N GLY A 678 12.22 5.54 5.49
CA GLY A 678 12.49 6.34 4.31
C GLY A 678 13.75 5.83 3.60
N GLY A 679 13.87 6.09 2.30
CA GLY A 679 15.00 5.64 1.50
C GLY A 679 16.29 6.37 1.79
N VAL A 680 17.38 5.78 1.31
CA VAL A 680 18.71 6.40 1.21
C VAL A 680 19.01 6.60 -0.27
N ASN A 681 19.46 7.79 -0.68
CA ASN A 681 19.83 7.99 -2.07
C ASN A 681 21.00 7.08 -2.45
N ARG A 682 20.81 6.28 -3.49
CA ARG A 682 21.81 5.33 -4.03
C ARG A 682 22.25 5.68 -5.45
N ALA A 683 21.79 6.79 -6.01
CA ALA A 683 22.05 7.18 -7.37
C ALA A 683 22.78 8.52 -7.47
N ASN A 684 23.64 8.65 -8.48
CA ASN A 684 24.21 9.93 -8.88
C ASN A 684 23.18 10.74 -9.68
N GLY A 685 23.37 12.07 -9.71
CA GLY A 685 22.51 12.98 -10.48
C GLY A 685 21.32 13.54 -9.68
N SER A 686 21.28 13.31 -8.37
CA SER A 686 20.37 13.93 -7.42
C SER A 686 21.11 14.98 -6.59
N ASP A 687 20.38 15.97 -6.05
CA ASP A 687 20.91 16.97 -5.11
C ASP A 687 21.21 16.37 -3.73
N ILE A 688 20.66 15.19 -3.44
CA ILE A 688 20.96 14.42 -2.23
C ILE A 688 22.28 13.66 -2.46
N THR A 689 23.24 13.77 -1.55
CA THR A 689 24.50 13.02 -1.63
C THR A 689 24.24 11.52 -1.62
N VAL A 690 24.97 10.76 -2.46
CA VAL A 690 24.89 9.29 -2.46
C VAL A 690 25.24 8.76 -1.08
N GLY A 691 24.36 7.93 -0.51
CA GLY A 691 24.49 7.38 0.84
C GLY A 691 23.82 8.20 1.93
N GLU A 692 23.25 9.37 1.63
CA GLU A 692 22.45 10.14 2.59
C GLU A 692 20.99 9.72 2.59
N LYS A 693 20.35 9.77 3.76
CA LYS A 693 18.90 9.53 3.91
C LYS A 693 18.11 10.65 3.24
N VAL A 694 17.06 10.29 2.54
CA VAL A 694 16.12 11.26 1.97
C VAL A 694 15.43 11.97 3.14
N SER A 695 15.52 13.30 3.14
CA SER A 695 14.84 14.15 4.12
C SER A 695 13.33 14.08 3.95
N ALA A 696 12.60 14.03 5.05
CA ALA A 696 11.15 14.08 5.03
C ALA A 696 10.65 15.51 4.75
N MET A 697 9.39 15.60 4.33
CA MET A 697 8.70 16.85 4.04
C MET A 697 8.74 17.80 5.25
N GLY A 698 9.05 19.08 5.02
CA GLY A 698 8.95 20.17 5.98
C GLY A 698 7.49 20.47 6.36
N ARG A 699 7.23 21.69 6.86
CA ARG A 699 5.86 22.09 7.21
C ARG A 699 5.01 22.25 5.96
N ASN A 700 3.97 21.44 5.83
CA ASN A 700 2.98 21.49 4.77
C ASN A 700 1.66 22.05 5.29
N VAL A 701 1.25 23.22 4.82
CA VAL A 701 -0.08 23.77 5.09
C VAL A 701 -1.01 23.38 3.95
N TYR A 702 -2.20 22.89 4.29
CA TYR A 702 -3.15 22.44 3.27
C TYR A 702 -4.56 22.93 3.52
N LEU A 703 -5.29 23.10 2.43
CA LEU A 703 -6.73 23.37 2.42
C LEU A 703 -7.42 22.25 1.64
N ALA A 704 -8.49 21.71 2.21
CA ALA A 704 -9.29 20.71 1.54
C ALA A 704 -10.80 21.00 1.69
N MET A 705 -11.58 20.49 0.77
CA MET A 705 -13.03 20.60 0.76
C MET A 705 -13.62 19.26 0.30
N ASP A 706 -14.52 18.73 1.08
CA ASP A 706 -15.28 17.51 0.76
C ASP A 706 -16.77 17.89 0.68
N TYR A 707 -17.44 17.42 -0.38
CA TYR A 707 -18.87 17.65 -0.60
C TYR A 707 -19.57 16.37 -0.99
N GLN A 708 -20.53 15.96 -0.18
CA GLN A 708 -21.42 14.82 -0.42
C GLN A 708 -22.82 15.34 -0.79
N PHE A 709 -23.45 14.77 -1.80
CA PHE A 709 -24.75 15.20 -2.30
C PHE A 709 -25.68 14.03 -2.62
#